data_45072fc287edc8165005a87021d9a64b
#
_entry.id   45072fc287edc8165005a87021d9a64b
#
_cell.length_a   1.000
_cell.length_b   1.000
_cell.length_c   1.000
_cell.angle_alpha   90.00
_cell.angle_beta   90.00
_cell.angle_gamma   90.00
#
_symmetry.space_group_name_H-M   'P 1'
#
loop_
_entity.id
_entity.type
_entity.pdbx_description
1 polymer ?
#
loop_
_entity_poly.entity_id
_entity_poly.type
_entity_poly.pdbx_seq_one_letter_code
_entity_poly.pdbx_strand_id
1 'polypeptide(L)'
;MHGLTLVVARPPASKGDPDRLSPVHALLDALTEGGSFRPRLAEPEALPLLLELAAAAETLATRDRARITLRLGVTPEPWEMGIERAGRDVLISVFQSSGVPEVALHERRLDGDAFAARVLAALRAHRDDDRDDPRDDGVREAVQHLVAALPFRGDAGPSEPAVVAIEPTGDLPIVIAVDALLRPPAPAPASGAAASAVLRADLFSLLFRGKLRVTVGDHARELPEVFVFPVAEQLAAMALEAVEAWTRGRPYYRRVTAFGAILGLKLDEGAALLTLGVPRRRDEARAQTWTFPAVDVAALGQGIVAFGRALVRTLTRRERAQATNLRLHAFRAHLRELTERLRDATYDDPKINEAPERYRAFAAKLSPPPSADGAFARARLRFSARWLAAVPSIDLRATFLCGDRLVVGAARELTCLDGRTGAPLWRRPVPRAVSVMTPLGLARLEPEGRLSLHDLGTGDTSWTTRLGPRVGTTASGAVVSAPGLPRMLIVSEGSRHLAAVDLHGGEIKWRFAARRGGVFRLRRAGKLVLVASGDPALTALDVLTGEVVWRFCDRLRFASHVAADHDALFAIAGGGALVGRGGTRLHHLDPWSGEVRWSVDLAEHVIPVGAPLIGPETVVVATHGRRGTGLVGFDRRTGALRFEQAVTSSTASCLMVDGTVVVNGESGELVGVSADDGTTRYRHVFAGTEGDRPRRLEPVLRSGALFVPQSEVHVVRPRDGTILGKLPSDIIPDLLRVDERCDVYVAEESGHVGAYEAGPRLTLVSAI
;
A
#
# COMPACT_ATOMS: atom_id res chain seq x y z
N MET A 1 -36.43 14.83 1.75
CA MET A 1 -36.97 14.11 2.93
C MET A 1 -37.67 12.86 2.40
N HIS A 2 -36.99 11.77 2.34
CA HIS A 2 -37.61 10.47 2.37
C HIS A 2 -36.91 9.72 3.49
N GLY A 3 -37.55 9.75 4.67
CA GLY A 3 -37.21 8.84 5.74
C GLY A 3 -37.44 7.45 5.22
N LEU A 4 -36.38 6.69 5.01
CA LEU A 4 -36.43 5.26 4.82
C LEU A 4 -36.94 4.66 6.13
N THR A 5 -38.28 4.57 6.26
CA THR A 5 -38.91 3.69 7.23
C THR A 5 -38.67 2.28 6.70
N LEU A 6 -37.61 1.64 7.19
CA LEU A 6 -37.36 0.24 6.95
C LEU A 6 -38.49 -0.56 7.63
N VAL A 7 -39.50 -0.94 6.84
CA VAL A 7 -40.58 -1.83 7.28
C VAL A 7 -39.99 -3.20 7.52
N VAL A 8 -39.85 -3.56 8.78
CA VAL A 8 -39.44 -4.88 9.25
C VAL A 8 -40.51 -5.90 8.88
N ALA A 9 -40.24 -6.77 7.90
CA ALA A 9 -41.05 -7.97 7.74
C ALA A 9 -40.83 -8.86 9.01
N ARG A 10 -41.88 -9.10 9.76
CA ARG A 10 -41.86 -10.05 10.89
C ARG A 10 -41.46 -11.43 10.39
N PRO A 11 -40.50 -12.13 11.02
CA PRO A 11 -40.35 -13.56 10.81
C PRO A 11 -41.63 -14.28 11.32
N PRO A 12 -41.95 -15.47 10.77
CA PRO A 12 -43.13 -16.23 11.25
C PRO A 12 -42.99 -16.52 12.74
N ALA A 13 -44.05 -16.21 13.47
CA ALA A 13 -44.11 -16.36 14.91
C ALA A 13 -43.88 -17.81 15.32
N SER A 14 -42.79 -18.08 16.05
CA SER A 14 -42.73 -19.19 17.00
C SER A 14 -43.76 -18.91 18.11
N LYS A 15 -44.38 -19.96 18.71
CA LYS A 15 -45.48 -19.92 19.65
C LYS A 15 -45.18 -19.23 21.00
N GLY A 16 -44.43 -18.09 20.98
CA GLY A 16 -44.17 -17.24 22.14
C GLY A 16 -44.83 -15.88 21.94
N ASP A 17 -45.07 -15.16 23.00
CA ASP A 17 -45.65 -13.82 23.04
C ASP A 17 -44.95 -12.91 22.02
N PRO A 18 -45.66 -12.40 21.00
CA PRO A 18 -45.06 -11.64 19.88
C PRO A 18 -44.41 -10.30 20.31
N ASP A 19 -44.63 -9.86 21.53
CA ASP A 19 -44.09 -8.60 22.07
C ASP A 19 -42.84 -8.80 22.98
N ARG A 20 -42.42 -10.04 23.26
CA ARG A 20 -41.24 -10.31 24.07
C ARG A 20 -39.97 -10.24 23.21
N LEU A 21 -39.24 -9.14 23.33
CA LEU A 21 -37.89 -9.00 22.70
C LEU A 21 -36.98 -10.09 23.29
N SER A 22 -36.21 -10.77 22.45
CA SER A 22 -35.14 -11.66 22.95
C SER A 22 -34.16 -10.87 23.83
N PRO A 23 -33.50 -11.51 24.82
CA PRO A 23 -32.56 -10.84 25.72
C PRO A 23 -31.47 -10.04 24.96
N VAL A 24 -31.06 -10.52 23.80
CA VAL A 24 -30.07 -9.87 22.96
C VAL A 24 -30.61 -8.61 22.31
N HIS A 25 -31.85 -8.64 21.81
CA HIS A 25 -32.47 -7.45 21.23
C HIS A 25 -32.71 -6.36 22.29
N ALA A 26 -33.15 -6.75 23.49
CA ALA A 26 -33.32 -5.84 24.63
C ALA A 26 -31.96 -5.20 25.04
N LEU A 27 -30.87 -6.00 25.03
CA LEU A 27 -29.54 -5.51 25.30
C LEU A 27 -29.09 -4.50 24.21
N LEU A 28 -29.23 -4.84 22.94
CA LEU A 28 -28.85 -3.96 21.85
C LEU A 28 -29.65 -2.65 21.87
N ASP A 29 -30.95 -2.71 22.08
CA ASP A 29 -31.80 -1.52 22.25
C ASP A 29 -31.31 -0.64 23.40
N ALA A 30 -30.96 -1.22 24.52
CA ALA A 30 -30.41 -0.50 25.67
C ALA A 30 -29.01 0.10 25.41
N LEU A 31 -28.17 -0.59 24.63
CA LEU A 31 -26.84 -0.11 24.26
C LEU A 31 -26.92 0.99 23.20
N THR A 32 -27.92 0.96 22.32
CA THR A 32 -28.09 1.91 21.20
C THR A 32 -29.20 2.92 21.42
N GLU A 33 -29.74 3.04 22.63
CA GLU A 33 -30.80 3.98 22.99
C GLU A 33 -30.46 5.41 22.54
N GLY A 34 -31.42 6.06 21.86
CA GLY A 34 -31.24 7.39 21.26
C GLY A 34 -30.69 7.36 19.84
N GLY A 35 -30.27 6.20 19.30
CA GLY A 35 -29.93 6.00 17.90
C GLY A 35 -31.16 5.65 17.04
N SER A 36 -31.08 5.91 15.75
CA SER A 36 -32.11 5.53 14.77
C SER A 36 -31.99 4.04 14.33
N PHE A 37 -31.12 3.29 14.95
CA PHE A 37 -30.75 1.93 14.55
C PHE A 37 -31.48 0.86 15.34
N ARG A 38 -32.09 -0.08 14.63
CA ARG A 38 -32.63 -1.31 15.20
C ARG A 38 -32.10 -2.50 14.42
N PRO A 39 -31.15 -3.26 15.00
CA PRO A 39 -30.57 -4.41 14.31
C PRO A 39 -31.60 -5.49 14.07
N ARG A 40 -31.56 -6.10 12.90
CA ARG A 40 -32.28 -7.34 12.59
C ARG A 40 -31.30 -8.47 12.81
N LEU A 41 -31.46 -9.20 13.90
CA LEU A 41 -30.74 -10.44 14.16
C LEU A 41 -31.69 -11.59 13.90
N ALA A 42 -31.26 -12.61 13.18
CA ALA A 42 -31.93 -13.88 13.15
C ALA A 42 -31.68 -14.63 14.50
N GLU A 43 -32.63 -15.41 14.98
CA GLU A 43 -32.46 -16.17 16.24
C GLU A 43 -31.13 -16.93 16.34
N PRO A 44 -30.64 -17.64 15.27
CA PRO A 44 -29.37 -18.36 15.35
C PRO A 44 -28.14 -17.46 15.50
N GLU A 45 -28.26 -16.15 15.28
CA GLU A 45 -27.16 -15.17 15.40
C GLU A 45 -27.12 -14.52 16.81
N ALA A 46 -28.17 -14.63 17.56
CA ALA A 46 -28.32 -13.95 18.85
C ALA A 46 -27.30 -14.43 19.89
N LEU A 47 -27.19 -15.74 20.08
CA LEU A 47 -26.27 -16.32 21.07
C LEU A 47 -24.77 -16.07 20.70
N PRO A 48 -24.31 -16.31 19.46
CA PRO A 48 -22.94 -15.96 19.08
C PRO A 48 -22.60 -14.49 19.35
N LEU A 49 -23.48 -13.56 19.02
CA LEU A 49 -23.26 -12.13 19.27
C LEU A 49 -23.21 -11.81 20.77
N LEU A 50 -24.05 -12.45 21.57
CA LEU A 50 -24.06 -12.27 23.03
C LEU A 50 -22.74 -12.75 23.65
N LEU A 51 -22.21 -13.88 23.19
CA LEU A 51 -20.89 -14.39 23.61
C LEU A 51 -19.74 -13.47 23.15
N GLU A 52 -19.82 -12.93 21.95
CA GLU A 52 -18.85 -11.93 21.47
C GLU A 52 -18.92 -10.63 22.31
N LEU A 53 -20.12 -10.17 22.69
CA LEU A 53 -20.29 -9.03 23.60
C LEU A 53 -19.72 -9.30 24.99
N ALA A 54 -19.86 -10.53 25.49
CA ALA A 54 -19.27 -10.92 26.76
C ALA A 54 -17.73 -10.91 26.72
N ALA A 55 -17.14 -11.50 25.69
CA ALA A 55 -15.69 -11.49 25.47
C ALA A 55 -15.16 -10.06 25.26
N ALA A 56 -15.94 -9.21 24.60
CA ALA A 56 -15.62 -7.80 24.46
C ALA A 56 -15.63 -7.08 25.82
N ALA A 57 -16.67 -7.30 26.64
CA ALA A 57 -16.77 -6.71 27.97
C ALA A 57 -15.64 -7.17 28.90
N GLU A 58 -15.26 -8.44 28.87
CA GLU A 58 -14.10 -8.99 29.60
C GLU A 58 -12.80 -8.31 29.16
N THR A 59 -12.57 -8.21 27.84
CA THR A 59 -11.39 -7.57 27.29
C THR A 59 -11.30 -6.10 27.69
N LEU A 60 -12.43 -5.38 27.64
CA LEU A 60 -12.52 -3.98 28.05
C LEU A 60 -12.32 -3.81 29.56
N ALA A 61 -12.77 -4.73 30.40
CA ALA A 61 -12.57 -4.67 31.83
C ALA A 61 -11.10 -4.89 32.24
N THR A 62 -10.38 -5.74 31.50
CA THR A 62 -9.01 -6.17 31.83
C THR A 62 -7.92 -5.31 31.20
N ARG A 63 -8.22 -4.55 30.14
CA ARG A 63 -7.23 -3.72 29.40
C ARG A 63 -7.56 -2.25 29.52
N ASP A 64 -6.61 -1.42 29.93
CA ASP A 64 -6.81 0.04 30.08
C ASP A 64 -7.19 0.76 28.78
N ARG A 65 -6.84 0.19 27.63
CA ARG A 65 -7.23 0.67 26.31
C ARG A 65 -7.54 -0.54 25.43
N ALA A 66 -8.75 -0.63 24.98
CA ALA A 66 -9.18 -1.66 24.03
C ALA A 66 -10.21 -1.07 23.08
N ARG A 67 -10.11 -1.49 21.82
CA ARG A 67 -11.05 -1.15 20.75
C ARG A 67 -11.48 -2.43 20.07
N ILE A 68 -12.76 -2.69 20.03
CA ILE A 68 -13.35 -3.92 19.52
C ILE A 68 -14.44 -3.56 18.53
N THR A 69 -14.55 -4.32 17.46
CA THR A 69 -15.63 -4.17 16.47
C THR A 69 -16.36 -5.51 16.34
N LEU A 70 -17.67 -5.48 16.51
CA LEU A 70 -18.57 -6.62 16.38
C LEU A 70 -19.46 -6.44 15.16
N ARG A 71 -19.82 -7.52 14.50
CA ARG A 71 -20.78 -7.50 13.39
C ARG A 71 -22.19 -7.77 13.93
N LEU A 72 -23.13 -6.97 13.44
CA LEU A 72 -24.54 -7.08 13.79
C LEU A 72 -25.30 -7.69 12.59
N GLY A 73 -25.33 -9.02 12.50
CA GLY A 73 -26.01 -9.78 11.45
C GLY A 73 -25.13 -10.27 10.29
N VAL A 74 -25.69 -11.16 9.47
CA VAL A 74 -25.01 -11.89 8.37
C VAL A 74 -25.40 -11.33 6.98
N THR A 75 -25.98 -10.15 6.92
CA THR A 75 -26.34 -9.53 5.62
C THR A 75 -25.08 -9.19 4.80
N PRO A 76 -25.19 -9.07 3.46
CA PRO A 76 -24.05 -8.68 2.62
C PRO A 76 -23.40 -7.34 3.03
N GLU A 77 -24.18 -6.47 3.66
CA GLU A 77 -23.75 -5.18 4.20
C GLU A 77 -24.12 -5.11 5.70
N PRO A 78 -23.37 -5.80 6.57
CA PRO A 78 -23.68 -5.85 7.98
C PRO A 78 -23.45 -4.50 8.66
N TRP A 79 -24.30 -4.20 9.62
CA TRP A 79 -23.99 -3.17 10.60
C TRP A 79 -22.88 -3.65 11.53
N GLU A 80 -22.10 -2.70 12.01
CA GLU A 80 -20.99 -2.95 12.91
C GLU A 80 -21.17 -2.13 14.19
N MET A 81 -20.81 -2.71 15.33
CA MET A 81 -20.76 -2.02 16.62
C MET A 81 -19.29 -1.91 17.03
N GLY A 82 -18.80 -0.68 17.06
CA GLY A 82 -17.48 -0.37 17.61
C GLY A 82 -17.61 -0.05 19.10
N ILE A 83 -16.79 -0.68 19.92
CA ILE A 83 -16.74 -0.50 21.37
C ILE A 83 -15.32 -0.13 21.75
N GLU A 84 -15.14 1.00 22.41
CA GLU A 84 -13.82 1.50 22.84
C GLU A 84 -13.85 1.84 24.32
N ARG A 85 -12.80 1.43 25.05
CA ARG A 85 -12.62 1.82 26.45
C ARG A 85 -12.03 3.22 26.56
N ALA A 86 -12.64 4.08 27.36
CA ALA A 86 -12.18 5.44 27.67
C ALA A 86 -12.18 5.67 29.19
N GLY A 87 -11.09 5.26 29.85
CA GLY A 87 -11.01 5.27 31.31
C GLY A 87 -11.93 4.24 31.96
N ARG A 88 -12.87 4.68 32.78
CA ARG A 88 -13.94 3.82 33.34
C ARG A 88 -15.15 3.68 32.42
N ASP A 89 -15.24 4.50 31.40
CA ASP A 89 -16.35 4.49 30.47
C ASP A 89 -16.06 3.63 29.24
N VAL A 90 -17.15 3.23 28.60
CA VAL A 90 -17.17 2.57 27.31
C VAL A 90 -17.89 3.46 26.31
N LEU A 91 -17.26 3.66 25.16
CA LEU A 91 -17.82 4.42 24.05
C LEU A 91 -18.34 3.45 23.00
N ILE A 92 -19.60 3.60 22.62
CA ILE A 92 -20.27 2.74 21.64
C ILE A 92 -20.57 3.56 20.39
N SER A 93 -20.17 3.01 19.23
CA SER A 93 -20.51 3.52 17.91
C SER A 93 -21.18 2.44 17.08
N VAL A 94 -22.19 2.79 16.29
CA VAL A 94 -22.90 1.88 15.38
C VAL A 94 -22.84 2.47 13.98
N PHE A 95 -22.31 1.71 13.04
CA PHE A 95 -22.04 2.17 11.69
C PHE A 95 -22.14 1.02 10.69
N GLN A 96 -22.26 1.37 9.40
CA GLN A 96 -22.20 0.44 8.28
C GLN A 96 -21.02 0.80 7.39
N SER A 97 -20.17 -0.18 7.07
CA SER A 97 -18.92 0.05 6.35
C SER A 97 -19.04 -0.08 4.82
N SER A 98 -20.23 -0.40 4.31
CA SER A 98 -20.48 -0.61 2.88
C SER A 98 -20.41 0.69 2.07
N GLY A 99 -20.08 0.59 0.79
CA GLY A 99 -20.14 1.63 -0.26
C GLY A 99 -20.04 3.09 0.21
N VAL A 100 -21.17 3.73 0.48
CA VAL A 100 -21.23 4.99 1.24
C VAL A 100 -21.50 4.62 2.69
N PRO A 101 -20.53 4.78 3.60
CA PRO A 101 -20.73 4.38 4.99
C PRO A 101 -21.84 5.18 5.66
N GLU A 102 -22.53 4.56 6.59
CA GLU A 102 -23.56 5.21 7.40
C GLU A 102 -23.18 5.11 8.88
N VAL A 103 -23.36 6.19 9.64
CA VAL A 103 -23.11 6.24 11.07
C VAL A 103 -24.43 6.52 11.78
N ALA A 104 -24.96 5.51 12.46
CA ALA A 104 -26.22 5.62 13.19
C ALA A 104 -26.02 6.15 14.62
N LEU A 105 -24.90 5.79 15.24
CA LEU A 105 -24.53 6.20 16.59
C LEU A 105 -23.01 6.40 16.64
N HIS A 106 -22.55 7.47 17.31
CA HIS A 106 -21.13 7.71 17.47
C HIS A 106 -20.78 8.10 18.89
N GLU A 107 -19.86 7.34 19.50
CA GLU A 107 -19.25 7.60 20.80
C GLU A 107 -20.29 7.81 21.94
N ARG A 108 -21.35 7.02 21.94
CA ARG A 108 -22.24 7.00 23.09
C ARG A 108 -21.48 6.50 24.31
N ARG A 109 -21.44 7.32 25.34
CA ARG A 109 -20.72 7.04 26.58
C ARG A 109 -21.62 6.26 27.54
N LEU A 110 -21.12 5.16 28.04
CA LEU A 110 -21.72 4.34 29.09
C LEU A 110 -20.67 4.07 30.18
N ASP A 111 -21.07 4.03 31.42
CA ASP A 111 -20.22 3.52 32.49
C ASP A 111 -19.85 2.05 32.21
N GLY A 112 -18.59 1.68 32.40
CA GLY A 112 -18.08 0.34 32.03
C GLY A 112 -18.71 -0.77 32.88
N ASP A 113 -18.91 -0.54 34.17
CA ASP A 113 -19.53 -1.52 35.03
C ASP A 113 -21.03 -1.66 34.70
N ALA A 114 -21.71 -0.56 34.34
CA ALA A 114 -23.10 -0.61 33.88
C ALA A 114 -23.22 -1.33 32.52
N PHE A 115 -22.26 -1.14 31.60
CA PHE A 115 -22.18 -1.89 30.34
C PHE A 115 -22.07 -3.40 30.61
N ALA A 116 -21.09 -3.81 31.43
CA ALA A 116 -20.87 -5.22 31.76
C ALA A 116 -22.08 -5.84 32.53
N ALA A 117 -22.68 -5.08 33.42
CA ALA A 117 -23.89 -5.53 34.15
C ALA A 117 -25.07 -5.82 33.20
N ARG A 118 -25.24 -4.99 32.14
CA ARG A 118 -26.26 -5.24 31.10
C ARG A 118 -25.97 -6.49 30.28
N VAL A 119 -24.70 -6.72 29.91
CA VAL A 119 -24.28 -7.94 29.21
C VAL A 119 -24.50 -9.18 30.08
N LEU A 120 -24.13 -9.13 31.38
CA LEU A 120 -24.38 -10.20 32.34
C LEU A 120 -25.86 -10.50 32.52
N ALA A 121 -26.70 -9.48 32.60
CA ALA A 121 -28.15 -9.65 32.70
C ALA A 121 -28.71 -10.36 31.46
N ALA A 122 -28.28 -10.02 30.27
CA ALA A 122 -28.70 -10.66 29.02
C ALA A 122 -28.24 -12.12 28.93
N LEU A 123 -26.99 -12.44 29.36
CA LEU A 123 -26.49 -13.82 29.45
C LEU A 123 -27.31 -14.68 30.39
N ARG A 124 -27.64 -14.14 31.57
CA ARG A 124 -28.47 -14.85 32.56
C ARG A 124 -29.90 -15.07 32.07
N ALA A 125 -30.52 -14.07 31.47
CA ALA A 125 -31.85 -14.17 30.88
C ALA A 125 -31.90 -15.22 29.75
N HIS A 126 -30.87 -15.30 28.92
CA HIS A 126 -30.77 -16.31 27.87
C HIS A 126 -30.72 -17.73 28.46
N ARG A 127 -29.93 -17.94 29.51
CA ARG A 127 -29.82 -19.23 30.22
C ARG A 127 -31.14 -19.69 30.86
N ASP A 128 -31.92 -18.76 31.39
CA ASP A 128 -33.18 -19.08 32.07
C ASP A 128 -34.31 -19.47 31.09
N ASP A 129 -34.19 -19.03 29.81
CA ASP A 129 -35.14 -19.36 28.75
C ASP A 129 -34.92 -20.77 28.13
N ASP A 130 -33.69 -21.35 28.19
CA ASP A 130 -33.29 -22.56 27.43
C ASP A 130 -32.55 -23.57 28.33
N ARG A 131 -33.24 -24.19 29.30
CA ARG A 131 -32.63 -25.00 30.38
C ARG A 131 -31.93 -26.30 29.96
N ASP A 132 -32.14 -26.81 28.74
CA ASP A 132 -31.65 -28.12 28.28
C ASP A 132 -30.72 -28.05 27.02
N ASP A 133 -30.22 -26.89 26.62
CA ASP A 133 -29.32 -26.79 25.47
C ASP A 133 -27.85 -27.09 25.86
N PRO A 134 -27.16 -28.02 25.16
CA PRO A 134 -25.73 -28.29 25.36
C PRO A 134 -24.81 -27.08 25.11
N ARG A 135 -25.32 -25.99 24.57
CA ARG A 135 -24.62 -24.70 24.42
C ARG A 135 -24.54 -23.89 25.71
N ASP A 136 -25.19 -24.30 26.75
CA ASP A 136 -25.26 -23.63 28.06
C ASP A 136 -23.90 -23.57 28.76
N ASP A 137 -22.98 -24.48 28.42
CA ASP A 137 -21.61 -24.45 28.93
C ASP A 137 -20.84 -23.20 28.50
N GLY A 138 -20.98 -22.76 27.24
CA GLY A 138 -20.37 -21.53 26.74
C GLY A 138 -20.90 -20.26 27.42
N VAL A 139 -22.20 -20.21 27.70
CA VAL A 139 -22.82 -19.09 28.44
C VAL A 139 -22.32 -19.06 29.88
N ARG A 140 -22.21 -20.24 30.53
CA ARG A 140 -21.73 -20.37 31.91
C ARG A 140 -20.28 -19.92 32.03
N GLU A 141 -19.43 -20.33 31.10
CA GLU A 141 -18.03 -19.91 31.02
C GLU A 141 -17.90 -18.40 30.81
N ALA A 142 -18.67 -17.83 29.88
CA ALA A 142 -18.69 -16.39 29.63
C ALA A 142 -19.10 -15.56 30.83
N VAL A 143 -20.14 -16.04 31.61
CA VAL A 143 -20.55 -15.41 32.86
C VAL A 143 -19.43 -15.45 33.89
N GLN A 144 -18.76 -16.61 34.08
CA GLN A 144 -17.66 -16.76 35.03
C GLN A 144 -16.49 -15.83 34.69
N HIS A 145 -16.07 -15.81 33.43
CA HIS A 145 -14.98 -14.96 32.97
C HIS A 145 -15.29 -13.48 33.16
N LEU A 146 -16.47 -13.04 32.73
CA LEU A 146 -16.86 -11.64 32.88
C LEU A 146 -16.97 -11.20 34.34
N VAL A 147 -17.53 -12.04 35.21
CA VAL A 147 -17.58 -11.75 36.64
C VAL A 147 -16.21 -11.69 37.28
N ALA A 148 -15.26 -12.54 36.85
CA ALA A 148 -13.90 -12.52 37.35
C ALA A 148 -13.11 -11.28 36.88
N ALA A 149 -13.47 -10.70 35.73
CA ALA A 149 -12.85 -9.51 35.18
C ALA A 149 -13.31 -8.19 35.82
N LEU A 150 -14.44 -8.21 36.52
CA LEU A 150 -15.03 -7.00 37.16
C LEU A 150 -14.43 -6.71 38.54
N PRO A 151 -14.47 -5.45 39.04
CA PRO A 151 -14.89 -4.22 38.33
C PRO A 151 -13.87 -3.73 37.33
N PHE A 152 -14.29 -2.80 36.44
CA PHE A 152 -13.38 -2.11 35.52
C PHE A 152 -12.24 -1.44 36.29
N ARG A 153 -11.04 -2.00 36.19
CA ARG A 153 -9.85 -1.53 36.91
C ARG A 153 -9.20 -0.41 36.14
N GLY A 154 -8.73 0.64 36.82
CA GLY A 154 -7.89 1.71 36.27
C GLY A 154 -8.40 3.10 36.64
N ASP A 155 -7.47 3.94 37.10
CA ASP A 155 -7.69 5.35 37.42
C ASP A 155 -7.38 6.30 36.25
N ALA A 156 -7.02 5.75 35.08
CA ALA A 156 -6.77 6.56 33.92
C ALA A 156 -8.06 7.27 33.50
N GLY A 157 -8.14 8.54 33.79
CA GLY A 157 -9.22 9.41 33.32
C GLY A 157 -9.40 9.26 31.80
N PRO A 158 -10.54 9.65 31.25
CA PRO A 158 -10.79 9.55 29.83
C PRO A 158 -9.66 10.23 29.08
N SER A 159 -8.98 9.52 28.21
CA SER A 159 -7.99 10.14 27.32
C SER A 159 -8.77 11.01 26.32
N GLU A 160 -8.85 12.29 26.63
CA GLU A 160 -9.53 13.25 25.75
C GLU A 160 -8.87 13.26 24.38
N PRO A 161 -9.67 13.37 23.32
CA PRO A 161 -9.12 13.50 21.98
C PRO A 161 -8.31 14.79 21.87
N ALA A 162 -7.12 14.70 21.31
CA ALA A 162 -6.29 15.87 21.04
C ALA A 162 -6.63 16.44 19.66
N VAL A 163 -6.61 17.76 19.55
CA VAL A 163 -6.71 18.45 18.28
C VAL A 163 -5.39 18.27 17.52
N VAL A 164 -5.48 17.74 16.31
CA VAL A 164 -4.35 17.55 15.41
C VAL A 164 -4.65 18.27 14.11
N ALA A 165 -3.85 19.29 13.80
CA ALA A 165 -3.96 19.99 12.54
C ALA A 165 -3.40 19.09 11.41
N ILE A 166 -4.16 18.93 10.35
CA ILE A 166 -3.79 18.20 9.14
C ILE A 166 -3.91 19.18 7.99
N GLU A 167 -2.77 19.61 7.49
CA GLU A 167 -2.67 20.57 6.40
C GLU A 167 -1.79 20.03 5.29
N PRO A 168 -2.21 20.19 4.02
CA PRO A 168 -1.36 19.87 2.89
C PRO A 168 -0.21 20.88 2.81
N THR A 169 0.92 20.42 2.30
CA THR A 169 2.10 21.27 2.05
C THR A 169 2.15 21.71 0.58
N GLY A 170 2.61 22.92 0.33
CA GLY A 170 2.79 23.50 -1.00
C GLY A 170 1.82 24.65 -1.29
N ASP A 171 2.13 25.39 -2.35
CA ASP A 171 1.28 26.44 -2.87
C ASP A 171 0.20 25.84 -3.78
N LEU A 172 -1.01 25.72 -3.23
CA LEU A 172 -2.14 25.07 -3.89
C LEU A 172 -3.27 26.08 -4.10
N PRO A 173 -3.89 26.11 -5.30
CA PRO A 173 -5.05 26.98 -5.55
C PRO A 173 -6.26 26.65 -4.67
N ILE A 174 -6.31 25.41 -4.18
CA ILE A 174 -7.33 24.92 -3.26
C ILE A 174 -6.62 24.24 -2.10
N VAL A 175 -6.89 24.72 -0.89
CA VAL A 175 -6.36 24.14 0.34
C VAL A 175 -7.52 23.56 1.14
N ILE A 176 -7.44 22.28 1.43
CA ILE A 176 -8.35 21.57 2.34
C ILE A 176 -7.54 21.21 3.57
N ALA A 177 -7.91 21.75 4.72
CA ALA A 177 -7.25 21.51 5.99
C ALA A 177 -8.27 21.07 7.03
N VAL A 178 -7.82 20.38 8.08
CA VAL A 178 -8.70 19.94 9.15
C VAL A 178 -8.01 19.96 10.50
N ASP A 179 -8.75 20.41 11.51
CA ASP A 179 -8.42 20.22 12.92
C ASP A 179 -9.13 18.96 13.41
N ALA A 180 -8.44 17.83 13.34
CA ALA A 180 -8.99 16.52 13.66
C ALA A 180 -8.92 16.23 15.16
N LEU A 181 -10.02 15.71 15.73
CA LEU A 181 -10.08 15.25 17.11
C LEU A 181 -9.65 13.78 17.16
N LEU A 182 -8.37 13.53 17.40
CA LEU A 182 -7.80 12.20 17.42
C LEU A 182 -7.54 11.72 18.85
N ARG A 183 -8.05 10.53 19.18
CA ARG A 183 -7.71 9.87 20.43
C ARG A 183 -6.28 9.34 20.40
N PRO A 184 -5.62 9.17 21.55
CA PRO A 184 -4.35 8.49 21.61
C PRO A 184 -4.44 7.09 20.99
N PRO A 185 -3.41 6.61 20.27
CA PRO A 185 -3.43 5.30 19.66
C PRO A 185 -3.59 4.20 20.71
N ALA A 186 -4.29 3.14 20.36
CA ALA A 186 -4.36 1.96 21.20
C ALA A 186 -2.93 1.39 21.39
N PRO A 187 -2.56 0.91 22.59
CA PRO A 187 -1.27 0.29 22.81
C PRO A 187 -1.11 -0.91 21.87
N ALA A 188 0.11 -1.07 21.32
CA ALA A 188 0.42 -2.25 20.52
C ALA A 188 0.17 -3.51 21.37
N PRO A 189 -0.37 -4.59 20.80
CA PRO A 189 -0.50 -5.85 21.51
C PRO A 189 0.86 -6.26 22.07
N ALA A 190 0.88 -6.75 23.32
CA ALA A 190 2.10 -7.19 23.97
C ALA A 190 2.83 -8.22 23.08
N SER A 191 4.15 -8.08 22.96
CA SER A 191 5.01 -8.99 22.20
C SER A 191 4.80 -10.44 22.67
N GLY A 192 4.29 -11.27 21.79
CA GLY A 192 3.96 -12.68 22.06
C GLY A 192 2.63 -13.11 21.42
N ALA A 193 1.66 -12.25 21.40
CA ALA A 193 0.50 -12.37 20.54
C ALA A 193 0.66 -11.37 19.38
N ALA A 194 1.67 -11.58 18.53
CA ALA A 194 1.55 -11.18 17.15
C ALA A 194 0.44 -12.05 16.52
N ALA A 195 -0.74 -11.96 17.13
CA ALA A 195 -1.94 -12.31 16.44
C ALA A 195 -1.81 -11.60 15.10
N SER A 196 -1.71 -12.36 14.06
CA SER A 196 -1.80 -11.95 12.68
C SER A 196 -2.66 -10.68 12.62
N ALA A 197 -2.06 -9.54 12.35
CA ALA A 197 -2.82 -8.33 12.11
C ALA A 197 -3.67 -8.65 10.89
N VAL A 198 -4.88 -9.12 11.13
CA VAL A 198 -5.79 -9.55 10.07
C VAL A 198 -6.06 -8.31 9.24
N LEU A 199 -5.63 -8.33 8.00
CA LEU A 199 -5.96 -7.30 7.03
C LEU A 199 -7.49 -7.20 6.98
N ARG A 200 -8.05 -6.14 7.53
CA ARG A 200 -9.48 -5.88 7.53
C ARG A 200 -9.77 -4.43 7.18
N ALA A 201 -10.91 -4.21 6.57
CA ALA A 201 -11.43 -2.87 6.38
C ALA A 201 -12.00 -2.39 7.73
N ASP A 202 -11.22 -1.60 8.47
CA ASP A 202 -11.62 -1.07 9.76
C ASP A 202 -12.03 0.39 9.63
N LEU A 203 -13.34 0.63 9.53
CA LEU A 203 -13.89 1.98 9.52
C LEU A 203 -13.91 2.59 10.92
N PHE A 204 -14.08 1.77 11.97
CA PHE A 204 -14.24 2.29 13.33
C PHE A 204 -13.05 3.15 13.79
N SER A 205 -11.84 2.70 13.51
CA SER A 205 -10.63 3.46 13.84
C SER A 205 -10.46 4.75 13.02
N LEU A 206 -11.22 4.89 11.93
CA LEU A 206 -11.24 6.06 11.04
C LEU A 206 -12.45 6.97 11.27
N LEU A 207 -13.36 6.63 12.20
CA LEU A 207 -14.50 7.45 12.59
C LEU A 207 -14.08 8.45 13.66
N PHE A 208 -13.50 9.56 13.24
CA PHE A 208 -13.17 10.68 14.11
C PHE A 208 -13.73 11.97 13.53
N ARG A 209 -14.05 12.91 14.41
CA ARG A 209 -14.60 14.20 14.03
C ARG A 209 -13.51 15.24 13.90
N GLY A 210 -13.83 16.32 13.22
CA GLY A 210 -12.95 17.46 13.08
C GLY A 210 -13.63 18.66 12.44
N LYS A 211 -12.94 19.78 12.51
CA LYS A 211 -13.32 21.04 11.88
C LYS A 211 -12.63 21.12 10.51
N LEU A 212 -13.42 21.03 9.45
CA LEU A 212 -12.91 21.06 8.08
C LEU A 212 -12.91 22.49 7.55
N ARG A 213 -11.76 22.98 7.08
CA ARG A 213 -11.58 24.27 6.43
C ARG A 213 -11.24 24.04 4.95
N VAL A 214 -11.94 24.76 4.09
CA VAL A 214 -11.63 24.78 2.65
C VAL A 214 -11.40 26.20 2.22
N THR A 215 -10.30 26.43 1.53
CA THR A 215 -9.90 27.74 1.00
C THR A 215 -9.71 27.63 -0.51
N VAL A 216 -10.33 28.52 -1.26
CA VAL A 216 -10.23 28.65 -2.70
C VAL A 216 -9.92 30.11 -3.02
N GLY A 217 -8.69 30.41 -3.41
CA GLY A 217 -8.21 31.80 -3.48
C GLY A 217 -8.42 32.52 -2.14
N ASP A 218 -9.12 33.66 -2.16
CA ASP A 218 -9.42 34.44 -0.95
C ASP A 218 -10.68 33.98 -0.20
N HIS A 219 -11.36 32.94 -0.68
CA HIS A 219 -12.61 32.46 -0.09
C HIS A 219 -12.35 31.25 0.82
N ALA A 220 -12.47 31.46 2.12
CA ALA A 220 -12.38 30.40 3.14
C ALA A 220 -13.76 30.08 3.73
N ARG A 221 -14.06 28.81 3.95
CA ARG A 221 -15.24 28.32 4.65
C ARG A 221 -14.89 27.17 5.56
N GLU A 222 -15.61 27.06 6.66
CA GLU A 222 -15.40 26.03 7.67
C GLU A 222 -16.68 25.23 7.92
N LEU A 223 -16.51 23.92 8.04
CA LEU A 223 -17.52 23.00 8.54
C LEU A 223 -17.13 22.60 9.98
N PRO A 224 -17.95 22.92 10.98
CA PRO A 224 -17.50 22.87 12.38
C PRO A 224 -17.30 21.46 12.91
N GLU A 225 -18.05 20.48 12.40
CA GLU A 225 -18.04 19.13 12.93
C GLU A 225 -18.43 18.11 11.87
N VAL A 226 -17.43 17.46 11.29
CA VAL A 226 -17.62 16.42 10.26
C VAL A 226 -16.86 15.14 10.63
N PHE A 227 -17.29 13.99 10.10
CA PHE A 227 -16.47 12.78 10.10
C PHE A 227 -15.41 12.91 9.00
N VAL A 228 -14.18 13.22 9.41
CA VAL A 228 -13.11 13.66 8.51
C VAL A 228 -12.77 12.64 7.42
N PHE A 229 -12.52 11.40 7.83
CA PHE A 229 -12.09 10.38 6.87
C PHE A 229 -13.19 10.02 5.86
N PRO A 230 -14.45 9.74 6.25
CA PRO A 230 -15.53 9.52 5.28
C PRO A 230 -15.78 10.72 4.34
N VAL A 231 -15.62 11.94 4.82
CA VAL A 231 -15.71 13.15 3.96
C VAL A 231 -14.57 13.16 2.93
N ALA A 232 -13.35 12.83 3.35
CA ALA A 232 -12.20 12.74 2.45
C ALA A 232 -12.39 11.65 1.37
N GLU A 233 -12.93 10.47 1.74
CA GLU A 233 -13.28 9.42 0.79
C GLU A 233 -14.28 9.89 -0.25
N GLN A 234 -15.34 10.60 0.18
CA GLN A 234 -16.37 11.11 -0.74
C GLN A 234 -15.82 12.19 -1.67
N LEU A 235 -14.98 13.10 -1.15
CA LEU A 235 -14.32 14.10 -1.99
C LEU A 235 -13.42 13.47 -3.04
N ALA A 236 -12.64 12.46 -2.68
CA ALA A 236 -11.77 11.75 -3.61
C ALA A 236 -12.58 11.00 -4.69
N ALA A 237 -13.67 10.32 -4.29
CA ALA A 237 -14.54 9.62 -5.23
C ALA A 237 -15.23 10.59 -6.19
N MET A 238 -15.77 11.71 -5.70
CA MET A 238 -16.39 12.74 -6.54
C MET A 238 -15.38 13.38 -7.49
N ALA A 239 -14.16 13.64 -7.04
CA ALA A 239 -13.10 14.19 -7.89
C ALA A 239 -12.68 13.21 -8.99
N LEU A 240 -12.60 11.92 -8.69
CA LEU A 240 -12.26 10.87 -9.66
C LEU A 240 -13.33 10.79 -10.77
N GLU A 241 -14.61 10.77 -10.40
CA GLU A 241 -15.73 10.78 -11.33
C GLU A 241 -15.76 12.09 -12.17
N ALA A 242 -15.48 13.23 -11.54
CA ALA A 242 -15.44 14.53 -12.22
C ALA A 242 -14.30 14.60 -13.24
N VAL A 243 -13.10 14.14 -12.91
CA VAL A 243 -11.96 14.07 -13.84
C VAL A 243 -12.28 13.12 -15.00
N GLU A 244 -12.92 11.99 -14.73
CA GLU A 244 -13.35 11.08 -15.79
C GLU A 244 -14.40 11.71 -16.73
N ALA A 245 -15.36 12.45 -16.19
CA ALA A 245 -16.35 13.18 -16.96
C ALA A 245 -15.70 14.30 -17.79
N TRP A 246 -14.76 15.04 -17.18
CA TRP A 246 -14.02 16.10 -17.86
C TRP A 246 -13.21 15.58 -19.06
N THR A 247 -12.47 14.49 -18.89
CA THR A 247 -11.68 13.90 -19.98
C THR A 247 -12.52 13.38 -21.13
N ARG A 248 -13.80 13.07 -20.87
CA ARG A 248 -14.76 12.62 -21.88
C ARG A 248 -15.66 13.75 -22.43
N GLY A 249 -15.43 14.99 -22.01
CA GLY A 249 -16.26 16.15 -22.38
C GLY A 249 -17.72 16.01 -21.92
N ARG A 250 -17.98 15.32 -20.81
CA ARG A 250 -19.32 15.08 -20.28
C ARG A 250 -19.62 16.01 -19.09
N PRO A 251 -20.87 16.48 -18.94
CA PRO A 251 -21.28 17.20 -17.76
C PRO A 251 -21.25 16.25 -16.54
N TYR A 252 -20.92 16.81 -15.37
CA TYR A 252 -20.93 16.07 -14.13
C TYR A 252 -21.62 16.90 -13.03
N TYR A 253 -22.44 16.25 -12.26
CA TYR A 253 -23.03 16.80 -11.05
C TYR A 253 -23.29 15.71 -10.04
N ARG A 254 -22.72 15.84 -8.86
CA ARG A 254 -23.00 14.99 -7.72
C ARG A 254 -23.15 15.80 -6.45
N ARG A 255 -24.15 15.48 -5.63
CA ARG A 255 -24.37 16.06 -4.32
C ARG A 255 -24.61 14.93 -3.32
N VAL A 256 -23.89 14.97 -2.22
CA VAL A 256 -23.99 14.00 -1.12
C VAL A 256 -24.24 14.75 0.18
N THR A 257 -25.19 14.28 0.97
CA THR A 257 -25.42 14.77 2.34
C THR A 257 -25.14 13.62 3.28
N ALA A 258 -23.97 13.64 3.90
CA ALA A 258 -23.51 12.60 4.79
C ALA A 258 -22.41 13.12 5.74
N PHE A 259 -22.16 12.41 6.80
CA PHE A 259 -21.01 12.62 7.70
C PHE A 259 -20.92 14.03 8.33
N GLY A 260 -22.04 14.69 8.54
CA GLY A 260 -22.08 16.06 9.06
C GLY A 260 -21.85 17.14 8.01
N ALA A 261 -21.75 16.78 6.72
CA ALA A 261 -21.49 17.69 5.63
C ALA A 261 -22.49 17.55 4.47
N ILE A 262 -22.67 18.62 3.72
CA ILE A 262 -23.20 18.60 2.35
C ILE A 262 -22.04 18.87 1.43
N LEU A 263 -21.77 17.92 0.53
CA LEU A 263 -20.72 18.00 -0.48
C LEU A 263 -21.38 18.04 -1.86
N GLY A 264 -21.05 19.01 -2.68
CA GLY A 264 -21.52 19.13 -4.06
C GLY A 264 -20.37 19.42 -5.00
N LEU A 265 -20.33 18.76 -6.14
CA LEU A 265 -19.37 19.02 -7.19
C LEU A 265 -20.10 19.05 -8.54
N LYS A 266 -19.94 20.16 -9.25
CA LYS A 266 -20.49 20.35 -10.61
C LYS A 266 -19.36 20.72 -11.55
N LEU A 267 -19.35 20.13 -12.73
CA LEU A 267 -18.51 20.58 -13.84
C LEU A 267 -19.36 21.47 -14.79
N ASP A 268 -18.77 22.59 -15.18
CA ASP A 268 -19.34 23.53 -16.11
C ASP A 268 -18.25 24.05 -17.05
N GLU A 269 -18.29 23.69 -18.31
CA GLU A 269 -17.34 24.10 -19.37
C GLU A 269 -15.83 23.96 -18.98
N GLY A 270 -15.48 22.87 -18.29
CA GLY A 270 -14.09 22.61 -17.86
C GLY A 270 -13.71 23.22 -16.52
N ALA A 271 -14.59 23.99 -15.90
CA ALA A 271 -14.43 24.49 -14.54
C ALA A 271 -15.20 23.64 -13.53
N ALA A 272 -14.65 23.50 -12.33
CA ALA A 272 -15.26 22.81 -11.21
C ALA A 272 -15.85 23.78 -10.22
N LEU A 273 -17.09 23.56 -9.82
CA LEU A 273 -17.80 24.29 -8.77
C LEU A 273 -17.96 23.37 -7.57
N LEU A 274 -17.22 23.66 -6.50
CA LEU A 274 -17.32 22.96 -5.22
C LEU A 274 -18.37 23.64 -4.34
N THR A 275 -19.30 22.87 -3.81
CA THR A 275 -20.30 23.30 -2.83
C THR A 275 -20.08 22.57 -1.52
N LEU A 276 -19.99 23.30 -0.44
CA LEU A 276 -19.95 22.77 0.92
C LEU A 276 -21.13 23.25 1.71
N GLY A 277 -21.53 22.50 2.73
CA GLY A 277 -22.60 22.96 3.61
C GLY A 277 -22.77 22.11 4.86
N VAL A 278 -23.53 22.65 5.79
CA VAL A 278 -23.96 21.97 7.01
C VAL A 278 -25.39 21.47 6.80
N PRO A 279 -25.66 20.17 7.06
CA PRO A 279 -27.01 19.64 7.02
C PRO A 279 -27.92 20.38 7.99
N ARG A 280 -29.20 20.47 7.66
CA ARG A 280 -30.21 21.11 8.51
C ARG A 280 -30.27 20.40 9.89
N ARG A 281 -30.13 21.15 10.96
CA ARG A 281 -30.51 20.72 12.30
C ARG A 281 -32.05 20.79 12.46
N ARG A 282 -32.59 20.03 13.43
CA ARG A 282 -34.06 19.94 13.64
C ARG A 282 -34.76 21.30 13.78
N ASP A 283 -34.05 22.29 14.31
CA ASP A 283 -34.55 23.60 14.65
C ASP A 283 -34.29 24.68 13.58
N GLU A 284 -33.61 24.33 12.48
CA GLU A 284 -33.24 25.29 11.45
C GLU A 284 -34.17 25.22 10.23
N ALA A 285 -34.55 26.36 9.68
CA ALA A 285 -35.45 26.45 8.55
C ALA A 285 -34.84 25.89 7.25
N ARG A 286 -33.51 26.05 7.03
CA ARG A 286 -32.78 25.63 5.84
C ARG A 286 -31.37 25.15 6.16
N ALA A 287 -30.86 24.22 5.34
CA ALA A 287 -29.44 23.85 5.35
C ALA A 287 -28.59 25.04 4.86
N GLN A 288 -27.46 25.28 5.52
CA GLN A 288 -26.50 26.30 5.06
C GLN A 288 -25.57 25.68 4.01
N THR A 289 -25.50 26.29 2.84
CA THR A 289 -24.59 25.85 1.77
C THR A 289 -23.86 27.02 1.16
N TRP A 290 -22.60 26.81 0.80
CA TRP A 290 -21.73 27.77 0.14
C TRP A 290 -21.14 27.14 -1.11
N THR A 291 -21.21 27.86 -2.22
CA THR A 291 -20.53 27.46 -3.46
C THR A 291 -19.29 28.34 -3.62
N PHE A 292 -18.15 27.71 -3.83
CA PHE A 292 -16.89 28.41 -4.08
C PHE A 292 -16.84 28.95 -5.50
N PRO A 293 -15.96 29.92 -5.79
CA PRO A 293 -15.64 30.33 -7.14
C PRO A 293 -15.24 29.13 -7.99
N ALA A 294 -15.51 29.23 -9.29
CA ALA A 294 -15.12 28.20 -10.24
C ALA A 294 -13.60 28.07 -10.31
N VAL A 295 -13.10 26.84 -10.29
CA VAL A 295 -11.69 26.52 -10.35
C VAL A 295 -11.43 25.51 -11.44
N ASP A 296 -10.20 25.43 -11.90
CA ASP A 296 -9.76 24.39 -12.81
C ASP A 296 -9.94 23.01 -12.18
N VAL A 297 -10.42 22.04 -12.97
CA VAL A 297 -10.69 20.66 -12.51
C VAL A 297 -9.41 19.99 -11.99
N ALA A 298 -8.27 20.26 -12.65
CA ALA A 298 -7.00 19.70 -12.22
C ALA A 298 -6.54 20.32 -10.89
N ALA A 299 -6.75 21.63 -10.69
CA ALA A 299 -6.44 22.30 -9.44
C ALA A 299 -7.28 21.74 -8.28
N LEU A 300 -8.58 21.52 -8.49
CA LEU A 300 -9.44 20.88 -7.49
C LEU A 300 -8.95 19.47 -7.15
N GLY A 301 -8.68 18.66 -8.16
CA GLY A 301 -8.18 17.31 -7.97
C GLY A 301 -6.85 17.27 -7.21
N GLN A 302 -5.93 18.16 -7.52
CA GLN A 302 -4.64 18.30 -6.83
C GLN A 302 -4.84 18.67 -5.35
N GLY A 303 -5.72 19.61 -5.04
CA GLY A 303 -6.04 20.00 -3.65
C GLY A 303 -6.62 18.84 -2.84
N ILE A 304 -7.53 18.04 -3.44
CA ILE A 304 -8.12 16.86 -2.79
C ILE A 304 -7.05 15.77 -2.58
N VAL A 305 -6.19 15.52 -3.56
CA VAL A 305 -5.08 14.57 -3.44
C VAL A 305 -4.11 15.00 -2.34
N ALA A 306 -3.73 16.25 -2.29
CA ALA A 306 -2.81 16.78 -1.28
C ALA A 306 -3.38 16.64 0.14
N PHE A 307 -4.65 16.97 0.32
CA PHE A 307 -5.36 16.77 1.60
C PHE A 307 -5.42 15.30 1.99
N GLY A 308 -5.86 14.43 1.08
CA GLY A 308 -5.97 13.00 1.33
C GLY A 308 -4.62 12.39 1.73
N ARG A 309 -3.52 12.80 1.09
CA ARG A 309 -2.16 12.35 1.43
C ARG A 309 -1.70 12.86 2.79
N ALA A 310 -1.99 14.12 3.13
CA ALA A 310 -1.69 14.65 4.45
C ALA A 310 -2.46 13.90 5.55
N LEU A 311 -3.73 13.59 5.31
CA LEU A 311 -4.58 12.81 6.20
C LEU A 311 -4.01 11.40 6.42
N VAL A 312 -3.74 10.67 5.34
CA VAL A 312 -3.14 9.32 5.38
C VAL A 312 -1.83 9.33 6.17
N ARG A 313 -0.94 10.27 5.88
CA ARG A 313 0.35 10.44 6.57
C ARG A 313 0.16 10.61 8.08
N THR A 314 -0.75 11.48 8.48
CA THR A 314 -1.01 11.74 9.90
C THR A 314 -1.54 10.51 10.61
N LEU A 315 -2.51 9.80 10.00
CA LEU A 315 -3.11 8.61 10.59
C LEU A 315 -2.10 7.49 10.78
N THR A 316 -1.28 7.20 9.76
CA THR A 316 -0.29 6.12 9.82
C THR A 316 0.86 6.40 10.77
N ARG A 317 1.31 7.65 10.86
CA ARG A 317 2.33 8.04 11.84
C ARG A 317 1.83 7.90 13.27
N ARG A 318 0.55 8.18 13.49
CA ARG A 318 -0.04 8.17 14.82
C ARG A 318 -0.39 6.77 15.31
N GLU A 319 -0.92 5.91 14.45
CA GLU A 319 -1.41 4.59 14.81
C GLU A 319 -0.89 3.50 13.87
N ARG A 320 -0.05 2.60 14.40
CA ARG A 320 0.53 1.48 13.63
C ARG A 320 -0.51 0.57 13.00
N ALA A 321 -1.63 0.35 13.67
CA ALA A 321 -2.69 -0.51 13.17
C ALA A 321 -3.27 -0.05 11.82
N GLN A 322 -3.13 1.24 11.50
CA GLN A 322 -3.56 1.78 10.20
C GLN A 322 -2.76 1.22 9.01
N ALA A 323 -1.55 0.71 9.25
CA ALA A 323 -0.75 0.07 8.19
C ALA A 323 -1.39 -1.21 7.63
N THR A 324 -2.31 -1.84 8.36
CA THR A 324 -3.05 -3.05 7.94
C THR A 324 -4.52 -2.79 7.64
N ASN A 325 -4.95 -1.53 7.68
CA ASN A 325 -6.33 -1.14 7.44
C ASN A 325 -6.63 -1.11 5.94
N LEU A 326 -7.36 -2.11 5.45
CA LEU A 326 -7.71 -2.21 4.02
C LEU A 326 -8.52 -1.02 3.50
N ARG A 327 -9.29 -0.34 4.37
CA ARG A 327 -10.05 0.83 3.95
C ARG A 327 -9.12 2.02 3.67
N LEU A 328 -8.12 2.23 4.51
CA LEU A 328 -7.11 3.24 4.28
C LEU A 328 -6.28 2.93 3.02
N HIS A 329 -5.99 1.65 2.78
CA HIS A 329 -5.33 1.22 1.53
C HIS A 329 -6.18 1.51 0.29
N ALA A 330 -7.49 1.23 0.36
CA ALA A 330 -8.39 1.53 -0.75
C ALA A 330 -8.47 3.04 -1.03
N PHE A 331 -8.55 3.85 0.03
CA PHE A 331 -8.53 5.30 -0.09
C PHE A 331 -7.24 5.81 -0.75
N ARG A 332 -6.10 5.31 -0.32
CA ARG A 332 -4.80 5.64 -0.93
C ARG A 332 -4.72 5.23 -2.40
N ALA A 333 -5.28 4.08 -2.75
CA ALA A 333 -5.38 3.64 -4.15
C ALA A 333 -6.24 4.59 -5.00
N HIS A 334 -7.36 5.07 -4.46
CA HIS A 334 -8.19 6.08 -5.12
C HIS A 334 -7.44 7.41 -5.33
N LEU A 335 -6.70 7.89 -4.32
CA LEU A 335 -5.89 9.11 -4.46
C LEU A 335 -4.82 8.96 -5.54
N ARG A 336 -4.25 7.77 -5.67
CA ARG A 336 -3.27 7.49 -6.72
C ARG A 336 -3.92 7.44 -8.09
N GLU A 337 -5.03 6.74 -8.23
CA GLU A 337 -5.79 6.71 -9.48
C GLU A 337 -6.18 8.13 -9.90
N LEU A 338 -6.66 8.96 -8.97
CA LEU A 338 -6.97 10.37 -9.23
C LEU A 338 -5.72 11.12 -9.71
N THR A 339 -4.56 10.91 -9.08
CA THR A 339 -3.31 11.54 -9.51
C THR A 339 -2.91 11.12 -10.92
N GLU A 340 -3.04 9.83 -11.25
CA GLU A 340 -2.70 9.32 -12.59
C GLU A 340 -3.66 9.88 -13.65
N ARG A 341 -4.96 9.92 -13.36
CA ARG A 341 -5.95 10.50 -14.28
C ARG A 341 -5.78 12.02 -14.49
N LEU A 342 -5.45 12.76 -13.42
CA LEU A 342 -5.13 14.18 -13.54
C LEU A 342 -3.90 14.40 -14.41
N ARG A 343 -2.85 13.59 -14.23
CA ARG A 343 -1.66 13.63 -15.06
C ARG A 343 -1.98 13.36 -16.53
N ASP A 344 -2.83 12.37 -16.79
CA ASP A 344 -3.24 12.03 -18.15
C ASP A 344 -4.10 13.13 -18.80
N ALA A 345 -5.00 13.72 -18.03
CA ALA A 345 -5.93 14.76 -18.49
C ALA A 345 -5.23 16.12 -18.75
N THR A 346 -4.15 16.41 -18.01
CA THR A 346 -3.39 17.66 -18.16
C THR A 346 -2.18 17.51 -19.10
N TYR A 347 -2.05 16.38 -19.77
CA TYR A 347 -0.98 16.10 -20.69
C TYR A 347 -1.21 16.81 -22.02
N ASP A 348 -0.41 17.86 -22.29
CA ASP A 348 -0.24 18.43 -23.61
C ASP A 348 1.09 17.93 -24.19
N ASP A 349 1.12 17.46 -25.43
CA ASP A 349 2.34 16.98 -26.07
C ASP A 349 3.32 18.16 -26.28
N PRO A 350 4.36 18.29 -25.45
CA PRO A 350 5.30 19.38 -25.62
C PRO A 350 6.07 19.16 -26.91
N LYS A 351 6.24 20.20 -27.70
CA LYS A 351 7.14 20.16 -28.85
C LYS A 351 8.53 19.81 -28.36
N ILE A 352 9.00 18.61 -28.70
CA ILE A 352 10.36 18.15 -28.36
C ILE A 352 11.33 18.86 -29.27
N ASN A 353 12.31 19.52 -28.67
CA ASN A 353 13.42 20.06 -29.41
C ASN A 353 14.18 18.92 -30.09
N GLU A 354 14.58 19.14 -31.34
CA GLU A 354 15.41 18.21 -32.10
C GLU A 354 16.65 17.80 -31.28
N ALA A 355 17.09 16.56 -31.48
CA ALA A 355 18.24 16.02 -30.78
C ALA A 355 19.50 16.87 -30.99
N PRO A 356 20.31 17.14 -29.99
CA PRO A 356 21.55 17.87 -30.16
C PRO A 356 22.51 17.10 -31.07
N GLU A 357 23.26 17.83 -31.90
CA GLU A 357 24.19 17.27 -32.89
C GLU A 357 25.31 16.40 -32.27
N ARG A 358 25.57 16.54 -30.96
CA ARG A 358 26.63 15.80 -30.28
C ARG A 358 26.11 15.06 -29.08
N TYR A 359 26.20 13.74 -29.13
CA TYR A 359 26.00 12.85 -28.02
C TYR A 359 27.14 12.98 -27.01
N ARG A 360 26.82 13.27 -25.75
CA ARG A 360 27.76 13.19 -24.62
C ARG A 360 27.40 12.01 -23.75
N ALA A 361 28.17 10.93 -23.84
CA ALA A 361 28.00 9.79 -23.00
C ALA A 361 28.29 10.15 -21.53
N PHE A 362 27.30 10.03 -20.68
CA PHE A 362 27.50 10.03 -19.25
C PHE A 362 27.63 8.56 -18.79
N ALA A 363 28.85 8.17 -18.45
CA ALA A 363 29.08 6.82 -17.92
C ALA A 363 28.52 6.72 -16.51
N ALA A 364 27.27 6.28 -16.39
CA ALA A 364 26.72 5.85 -15.12
C ALA A 364 27.50 4.61 -14.66
N LYS A 365 28.24 4.71 -13.58
CA LYS A 365 28.81 3.54 -12.91
C LYS A 365 27.64 2.72 -12.37
N LEU A 366 27.34 1.62 -13.01
CA LEU A 366 26.43 0.65 -12.44
C LEU A 366 27.06 0.15 -11.15
N SER A 367 26.30 0.23 -10.07
CA SER A 367 26.74 -0.29 -8.79
C SER A 367 27.10 -1.78 -8.93
N PRO A 368 28.22 -2.23 -8.34
CA PRO A 368 28.53 -3.65 -8.28
C PRO A 368 27.38 -4.44 -7.63
N PRO A 369 27.29 -5.74 -7.85
CA PRO A 369 26.29 -6.57 -7.19
C PRO A 369 26.37 -6.35 -5.67
N PRO A 370 25.23 -6.30 -4.99
CA PRO A 370 25.20 -6.06 -3.55
C PRO A 370 26.04 -7.11 -2.83
N SER A 371 26.95 -6.67 -1.97
CA SER A 371 27.79 -7.51 -1.13
C SER A 371 27.40 -7.26 0.33
N ALA A 372 27.25 -8.34 1.08
CA ALA A 372 27.04 -8.29 2.53
C ALA A 372 28.32 -7.94 3.31
N ASP A 373 29.49 -8.10 2.70
CA ASP A 373 30.75 -7.70 3.26
C ASP A 373 31.05 -6.25 2.94
N GLY A 374 30.84 -5.35 3.89
CA GLY A 374 31.08 -3.94 3.71
C GLY A 374 31.45 -3.20 4.99
N ALA A 375 32.04 -2.03 4.80
CA ALA A 375 32.53 -1.18 5.91
C ALA A 375 31.41 -0.83 6.92
N PHE A 376 30.15 -0.79 6.49
CA PHE A 376 29.01 -0.43 7.32
C PHE A 376 28.37 -1.61 8.06
N ALA A 377 28.69 -2.86 7.70
CA ALA A 377 28.13 -4.03 8.38
C ALA A 377 28.48 -4.13 9.87
N ARG A 378 29.54 -3.43 10.32
CA ARG A 378 30.04 -3.46 11.70
C ARG A 378 29.90 -2.14 12.45
N ALA A 379 29.50 -1.06 11.78
CA ALA A 379 29.42 0.28 12.34
C ALA A 379 27.99 0.64 12.75
N ARG A 380 27.83 1.36 13.86
CA ARG A 380 26.60 2.09 14.13
C ARG A 380 26.56 3.34 13.24
N LEU A 381 25.48 3.50 12.49
CA LEU A 381 25.33 4.59 11.54
C LEU A 381 24.51 5.74 12.16
N ARG A 382 24.97 6.96 11.90
CA ARG A 382 24.18 8.16 12.10
C ARG A 382 23.89 8.77 10.74
N PHE A 383 22.69 9.32 10.59
CA PHE A 383 22.30 10.03 9.40
C PHE A 383 22.00 11.48 9.76
N SER A 384 22.41 12.38 8.90
CA SER A 384 22.05 13.79 8.93
C SER A 384 21.38 14.19 7.61
N ALA A 385 20.34 15.01 7.70
CA ALA A 385 19.73 15.55 6.50
C ALA A 385 20.71 16.49 5.79
N ARG A 386 20.95 16.27 4.52
CA ARG A 386 21.73 17.18 3.66
C ARG A 386 20.84 18.26 3.08
N TRP A 387 19.74 17.84 2.49
CA TRP A 387 18.76 18.73 1.92
C TRP A 387 17.38 18.09 1.87
N LEU A 388 16.35 18.93 1.81
CA LEU A 388 14.97 18.56 1.59
C LEU A 388 14.43 19.45 0.48
N ALA A 389 13.69 18.87 -0.46
CA ALA A 389 13.07 19.56 -1.58
C ALA A 389 11.61 19.13 -1.72
N ALA A 390 10.80 20.04 -2.27
CA ALA A 390 9.44 19.74 -2.70
C ALA A 390 9.39 19.71 -4.23
N VAL A 391 8.91 18.61 -4.79
CA VAL A 391 8.70 18.44 -6.23
C VAL A 391 7.23 18.15 -6.46
N PRO A 392 6.42 19.13 -6.84
CA PRO A 392 4.99 18.92 -7.08
C PRO A 392 4.75 17.85 -8.15
N SER A 393 3.73 17.03 -7.94
CA SER A 393 3.32 16.00 -8.91
C SER A 393 4.44 15.02 -9.29
N ILE A 394 5.28 14.63 -8.32
CA ILE A 394 6.38 13.69 -8.54
C ILE A 394 5.90 12.39 -9.18
N ASP A 395 6.65 11.88 -10.15
CA ASP A 395 6.51 10.55 -10.71
C ASP A 395 7.64 9.65 -10.20
N LEU A 396 7.33 8.85 -9.18
CA LEU A 396 8.31 7.96 -8.56
C LEU A 396 8.83 6.88 -9.53
N ARG A 397 8.06 6.54 -10.57
CA ARG A 397 8.49 5.59 -11.62
C ARG A 397 9.51 6.19 -12.57
N ALA A 398 9.53 7.52 -12.66
CA ALA A 398 10.50 8.28 -13.46
C ALA A 398 11.56 8.97 -12.58
N THR A 399 11.76 8.47 -11.34
CA THR A 399 12.74 9.02 -10.40
C THR A 399 13.87 8.02 -10.17
N PHE A 400 15.10 8.42 -10.51
CA PHE A 400 16.28 7.56 -10.54
C PHE A 400 17.48 8.23 -9.90
N LEU A 401 18.28 7.44 -9.20
CA LEU A 401 19.60 7.82 -8.73
C LEU A 401 20.67 7.30 -9.71
N CYS A 402 21.57 8.16 -10.14
CA CYS A 402 22.68 7.80 -10.98
C CYS A 402 23.95 8.54 -10.54
N GLY A 403 24.88 7.81 -9.94
CA GLY A 403 26.07 8.40 -9.32
C GLY A 403 25.67 9.41 -8.23
N ASP A 404 26.12 10.65 -8.39
CA ASP A 404 25.81 11.77 -7.52
C ASP A 404 24.63 12.64 -8.02
N ARG A 405 23.80 12.13 -8.91
CA ARG A 405 22.67 12.84 -9.49
C ARG A 405 21.36 12.12 -9.21
N LEU A 406 20.36 12.89 -8.83
CA LEU A 406 19.00 12.41 -8.68
C LEU A 406 18.12 13.01 -9.77
N VAL A 407 17.71 12.18 -10.73
CA VAL A 407 16.73 12.57 -11.74
C VAL A 407 15.34 12.35 -11.17
N VAL A 408 14.57 13.40 -11.05
CA VAL A 408 13.21 13.38 -10.52
C VAL A 408 12.23 13.64 -11.66
N GLY A 409 11.35 12.68 -11.90
CA GLY A 409 10.24 12.84 -12.81
C GLY A 409 9.08 13.59 -12.17
N ALA A 410 8.48 14.51 -12.90
CA ALA A 410 7.19 15.11 -12.56
C ALA A 410 6.21 14.90 -13.73
N ALA A 411 4.98 15.39 -13.61
CA ALA A 411 3.94 15.17 -14.62
C ALA A 411 4.37 15.53 -16.05
N ARG A 412 5.10 16.62 -16.21
CA ARG A 412 5.53 17.17 -17.53
C ARG A 412 6.98 17.56 -17.58
N GLU A 413 7.77 17.21 -16.58
CA GLU A 413 9.13 17.69 -16.42
C GLU A 413 10.03 16.60 -15.86
N LEU A 414 11.27 16.58 -16.33
CA LEU A 414 12.38 15.94 -15.65
C LEU A 414 13.26 17.02 -15.04
N THR A 415 13.57 16.86 -13.77
CA THR A 415 14.52 17.69 -13.06
C THR A 415 15.67 16.83 -12.60
N CYS A 416 16.89 17.20 -12.95
CA CYS A 416 18.07 16.59 -12.38
C CYS A 416 18.55 17.44 -11.22
N LEU A 417 18.66 16.83 -10.06
CA LEU A 417 19.20 17.45 -8.86
C LEU A 417 20.63 16.96 -8.63
N ASP A 418 21.49 17.87 -8.21
CA ASP A 418 22.76 17.50 -7.59
C ASP A 418 22.48 16.74 -6.30
N GLY A 419 22.95 15.50 -6.19
CA GLY A 419 22.64 14.65 -5.04
C GLY A 419 23.24 15.14 -3.72
N ARG A 420 24.26 16.00 -3.78
CA ARG A 420 24.92 16.52 -2.57
C ARG A 420 24.27 17.78 -2.05
N THR A 421 23.79 18.65 -2.93
CA THR A 421 23.26 19.97 -2.58
C THR A 421 21.75 20.09 -2.76
N GLY A 422 21.14 19.20 -3.51
CA GLY A 422 19.74 19.30 -3.91
C GLY A 422 19.46 20.39 -4.96
N ALA A 423 20.50 21.11 -5.42
CA ALA A 423 20.34 22.16 -6.42
C ALA A 423 19.95 21.58 -7.79
N PRO A 424 19.01 22.21 -8.51
CA PRO A 424 18.68 21.74 -9.85
C PRO A 424 19.83 22.03 -10.81
N LEU A 425 20.34 20.96 -11.43
CA LEU A 425 21.38 21.05 -12.46
C LEU A 425 20.76 21.41 -13.82
N TRP A 426 19.61 20.83 -14.12
CA TRP A 426 18.83 21.15 -15.31
C TRP A 426 17.37 20.77 -15.11
N ARG A 427 16.49 21.37 -15.92
CA ARG A 427 15.07 21.04 -16.04
C ARG A 427 14.69 20.94 -17.49
N ARG A 428 13.91 19.93 -17.84
CA ARG A 428 13.46 19.72 -19.21
C ARG A 428 11.98 19.37 -19.23
N PRO A 429 11.17 20.06 -20.04
CA PRO A 429 9.83 19.62 -20.33
C PRO A 429 9.89 18.32 -21.14
N VAL A 430 9.10 17.35 -20.75
CA VAL A 430 9.12 16.03 -21.39
C VAL A 430 7.71 15.43 -21.41
N PRO A 431 7.35 14.71 -22.48
CA PRO A 431 6.10 13.98 -22.53
C PRO A 431 6.08 12.84 -21.51
N ARG A 432 4.87 12.34 -21.23
CA ARG A 432 4.72 11.14 -20.40
C ARG A 432 5.40 9.95 -21.09
N ALA A 433 6.20 9.21 -20.36
CA ALA A 433 6.90 8.04 -20.87
C ALA A 433 7.23 7.04 -19.78
N VAL A 434 7.41 5.79 -20.15
CA VAL A 434 8.06 4.80 -19.29
C VAL A 434 9.55 5.03 -19.34
N SER A 435 10.18 5.19 -18.20
CA SER A 435 11.59 5.53 -18.09
C SER A 435 12.41 4.34 -17.59
N VAL A 436 13.58 4.16 -18.17
CA VAL A 436 14.56 3.12 -17.81
C VAL A 436 15.94 3.75 -17.72
N MET A 437 16.57 3.61 -16.55
CA MET A 437 17.96 4.07 -16.39
C MET A 437 18.91 3.13 -17.15
N THR A 438 19.80 3.71 -17.93
CA THR A 438 20.81 2.99 -18.68
C THR A 438 22.21 3.49 -18.33
N PRO A 439 23.28 2.77 -18.67
CA PRO A 439 24.66 3.25 -18.47
C PRO A 439 25.02 4.51 -19.24
N LEU A 440 24.26 4.86 -20.26
CA LEU A 440 24.52 6.00 -21.12
C LEU A 440 23.57 7.18 -20.90
N GLY A 441 22.51 7.00 -20.13
CA GLY A 441 21.53 8.03 -19.90
C GLY A 441 20.17 7.47 -19.52
N LEU A 442 19.16 8.33 -19.50
CA LEU A 442 17.78 7.96 -19.22
C LEU A 442 17.04 7.64 -20.51
N ALA A 443 16.73 6.37 -20.74
CA ALA A 443 15.88 5.97 -21.87
C ALA A 443 14.41 6.18 -21.52
N ARG A 444 13.64 6.75 -22.44
CA ARG A 444 12.22 7.05 -22.27
C ARG A 444 11.41 6.55 -23.46
N LEU A 445 10.40 5.77 -23.17
CA LEU A 445 9.48 5.20 -24.15
C LEU A 445 8.10 5.82 -23.98
N GLU A 446 7.70 6.57 -24.99
CA GLU A 446 6.43 7.27 -25.05
C GLU A 446 5.30 6.35 -25.55
N PRO A 447 4.02 6.63 -25.21
CA PRO A 447 2.89 5.82 -25.64
C PRO A 447 2.77 5.65 -27.16
N GLU A 448 3.21 6.65 -27.93
CA GLU A 448 3.20 6.67 -29.41
C GLU A 448 4.32 5.82 -30.01
N GLY A 449 5.14 5.17 -29.18
CA GLY A 449 6.25 4.32 -29.60
C GLY A 449 7.54 5.09 -29.94
N ARG A 450 7.67 6.33 -29.52
CA ARG A 450 8.93 7.09 -29.59
C ARG A 450 9.82 6.71 -28.41
N LEU A 451 10.98 6.15 -28.69
CA LEU A 451 12.03 5.86 -27.72
C LEU A 451 13.12 6.90 -27.84
N SER A 452 13.47 7.56 -26.76
CA SER A 452 14.54 8.56 -26.70
C SER A 452 15.54 8.24 -25.59
N LEU A 453 16.78 8.62 -25.77
CA LEU A 453 17.81 8.59 -24.73
C LEU A 453 18.17 10.03 -24.36
N HIS A 454 18.12 10.34 -23.08
CA HIS A 454 18.47 11.64 -22.52
C HIS A 454 19.80 11.57 -21.79
N ASP A 455 20.68 12.51 -22.10
CA ASP A 455 21.95 12.70 -21.43
C ASP A 455 21.75 13.19 -20.00
N LEU A 456 22.38 12.54 -19.02
CA LEU A 456 22.22 12.89 -17.60
C LEU A 456 22.99 14.17 -17.23
N GLY A 457 23.93 14.61 -18.03
CA GLY A 457 24.69 15.84 -17.80
C GLY A 457 23.90 17.09 -18.12
N THR A 458 23.16 17.06 -19.22
CA THR A 458 22.47 18.23 -19.79
C THR A 458 20.95 18.10 -19.81
N GLY A 459 20.44 16.89 -19.72
CA GLY A 459 19.01 16.57 -19.91
C GLY A 459 18.58 16.57 -21.39
N ASP A 460 19.48 16.83 -22.32
CA ASP A 460 19.16 16.88 -23.74
C ASP A 460 18.96 15.48 -24.32
N THR A 461 18.16 15.39 -25.37
CA THR A 461 17.95 14.14 -26.09
C THR A 461 19.19 13.82 -26.95
N SER A 462 19.80 12.67 -26.66
CA SER A 462 20.97 12.20 -27.43
C SER A 462 20.55 11.62 -28.78
N TRP A 463 19.50 10.84 -28.80
CA TRP A 463 18.88 10.28 -29.99
C TRP A 463 17.41 9.93 -29.76
N THR A 464 16.67 9.77 -30.85
CA THR A 464 15.29 9.34 -30.85
C THR A 464 15.06 8.27 -31.92
N THR A 465 14.37 7.21 -31.58
CA THR A 465 14.00 6.12 -32.48
C THR A 465 12.52 5.82 -32.37
N ARG A 466 11.86 5.57 -33.50
CA ARG A 466 10.47 5.18 -33.54
C ARG A 466 10.34 3.67 -33.54
N LEU A 467 9.68 3.13 -32.50
CA LEU A 467 9.21 1.76 -32.44
C LEU A 467 7.82 1.66 -33.09
N GLY A 468 7.10 0.58 -32.91
CA GLY A 468 5.76 0.40 -33.46
C GLY A 468 4.68 1.37 -32.91
N PRO A 469 3.53 1.41 -33.54
CA PRO A 469 2.54 2.50 -33.37
C PRO A 469 1.77 2.51 -32.04
N ARG A 470 1.94 1.53 -31.18
CA ARG A 470 1.28 1.50 -29.86
C ARG A 470 2.15 0.77 -28.86
N VAL A 471 2.70 1.52 -27.94
CA VAL A 471 3.38 0.96 -26.77
C VAL A 471 2.44 1.10 -25.59
N GLY A 472 2.15 -0.01 -24.91
CA GLY A 472 1.31 0.02 -23.71
C GLY A 472 1.99 0.79 -22.57
N THR A 473 1.21 1.33 -21.65
CA THR A 473 1.68 2.05 -20.46
C THR A 473 2.49 1.18 -19.48
N THR A 474 2.56 -0.12 -19.73
CA THR A 474 3.26 -1.13 -18.94
C THR A 474 4.50 -1.69 -19.68
N ALA A 475 5.18 -0.86 -20.44
CA ALA A 475 6.40 -1.29 -21.10
C ALA A 475 7.46 -1.74 -20.09
N SER A 476 8.02 -2.92 -20.30
CA SER A 476 9.18 -3.42 -19.56
C SER A 476 10.42 -3.24 -20.40
N GLY A 477 11.52 -2.85 -19.75
CA GLY A 477 12.81 -2.70 -20.40
C GLY A 477 13.88 -3.47 -19.63
N ALA A 478 14.81 -4.07 -20.36
CA ALA A 478 16.00 -4.70 -19.81
C ALA A 478 17.24 -4.09 -20.46
N VAL A 479 18.15 -3.61 -19.63
CA VAL A 479 19.44 -3.07 -20.11
C VAL A 479 20.45 -4.19 -20.19
N VAL A 480 21.08 -4.32 -21.34
CA VAL A 480 22.21 -5.20 -21.58
C VAL A 480 23.48 -4.36 -21.59
N SER A 481 24.28 -4.51 -20.55
CA SER A 481 25.60 -3.89 -20.45
C SER A 481 26.54 -4.88 -19.76
N ALA A 482 27.47 -5.44 -20.51
CA ALA A 482 28.51 -6.30 -19.98
C ALA A 482 29.79 -6.11 -20.78
N PRO A 483 30.97 -6.39 -20.18
CA PRO A 483 32.22 -6.41 -20.91
C PRO A 483 32.13 -7.31 -22.16
N GLY A 484 32.56 -6.79 -23.29
CA GLY A 484 32.54 -7.52 -24.56
C GLY A 484 31.18 -7.66 -25.26
N LEU A 485 30.11 -7.07 -24.73
CA LEU A 485 28.81 -6.99 -25.39
C LEU A 485 28.45 -5.54 -25.74
N PRO A 486 27.76 -5.29 -26.86
CA PRO A 486 27.22 -3.98 -27.15
C PRO A 486 26.23 -3.55 -26.08
N ARG A 487 26.18 -2.27 -25.78
CA ARG A 487 25.23 -1.70 -24.85
C ARG A 487 23.87 -1.58 -25.53
N MET A 488 22.94 -2.41 -25.14
CA MET A 488 21.60 -2.46 -25.73
C MET A 488 20.52 -2.28 -24.69
N LEU A 489 19.42 -1.72 -25.13
CA LEU A 489 18.16 -1.67 -24.40
C LEU A 489 17.15 -2.57 -25.10
N ILE A 490 16.64 -3.56 -24.40
CA ILE A 490 15.55 -4.41 -24.89
C ILE A 490 14.25 -3.91 -24.26
N VAL A 491 13.33 -3.47 -25.09
CA VAL A 491 12.05 -2.88 -24.67
C VAL A 491 10.87 -3.60 -25.29
N SER A 492 9.74 -3.58 -24.59
CA SER A 492 8.47 -4.06 -25.16
C SER A 492 7.91 -3.05 -26.16
N GLU A 493 7.61 -3.52 -27.35
CA GLU A 493 6.93 -2.81 -28.42
C GLU A 493 5.48 -3.32 -28.46
N GLY A 494 4.62 -2.71 -27.66
CA GLY A 494 3.28 -3.22 -27.41
C GLY A 494 3.26 -4.52 -26.57
N SER A 495 2.17 -5.26 -26.67
CA SER A 495 1.98 -6.49 -25.89
C SER A 495 2.58 -7.76 -26.53
N ARG A 496 3.03 -7.68 -27.77
CA ARG A 496 3.45 -8.87 -28.54
C ARG A 496 4.87 -8.84 -29.07
N HIS A 497 5.52 -7.70 -29.07
CA HIS A 497 6.85 -7.54 -29.67
C HIS A 497 7.87 -7.02 -28.66
N LEU A 498 9.11 -7.43 -28.84
CA LEU A 498 10.29 -6.85 -28.21
C LEU A 498 11.17 -6.25 -29.30
N ALA A 499 11.79 -5.12 -29.01
CA ALA A 499 12.82 -4.53 -29.82
C ALA A 499 14.10 -4.36 -29.01
N ALA A 500 15.23 -4.70 -29.58
CA ALA A 500 16.54 -4.38 -29.03
C ALA A 500 17.13 -3.20 -29.76
N VAL A 501 17.52 -2.19 -29.00
CA VAL A 501 18.01 -0.91 -29.52
C VAL A 501 19.44 -0.67 -29.03
N ASP A 502 20.32 -0.31 -29.90
CA ASP A 502 21.68 0.12 -29.57
C ASP A 502 21.61 1.44 -28.78
N LEU A 503 22.19 1.45 -27.59
CA LEU A 503 22.17 2.61 -26.71
C LEU A 503 23.05 3.79 -27.24
N HIS A 504 24.00 3.56 -28.14
CA HIS A 504 24.84 4.63 -28.67
C HIS A 504 24.15 5.44 -29.78
N GLY A 505 23.49 4.74 -30.68
CA GLY A 505 22.92 5.39 -31.87
C GLY A 505 21.40 5.30 -31.96
N GLY A 506 20.75 4.59 -31.09
CA GLY A 506 19.30 4.38 -31.15
C GLY A 506 18.85 3.42 -32.26
N GLU A 507 19.78 2.70 -32.90
CA GLU A 507 19.46 1.79 -34.00
C GLU A 507 18.80 0.51 -33.48
N ILE A 508 17.71 0.10 -34.13
CA ILE A 508 17.03 -1.17 -33.80
C ILE A 508 17.86 -2.31 -34.42
N LYS A 509 18.42 -3.17 -33.56
CA LYS A 509 19.25 -4.30 -33.99
C LYS A 509 18.42 -5.51 -34.35
N TRP A 510 17.38 -5.81 -33.57
CA TRP A 510 16.49 -6.91 -33.85
C TRP A 510 15.10 -6.72 -33.22
N ARG A 511 14.14 -7.50 -33.69
CA ARG A 511 12.78 -7.61 -33.13
C ARG A 511 12.41 -9.07 -32.90
N PHE A 512 11.65 -9.31 -31.84
CA PHE A 512 11.10 -10.62 -31.53
C PHE A 512 9.58 -10.50 -31.35
N ALA A 513 8.83 -11.49 -31.85
CA ALA A 513 7.37 -11.56 -31.70
C ALA A 513 6.97 -12.74 -30.82
N ALA A 514 6.25 -12.47 -29.71
CA ALA A 514 5.62 -13.48 -28.90
C ALA A 514 4.33 -14.02 -29.56
N ARG A 515 3.99 -15.26 -29.30
CA ARG A 515 2.80 -15.89 -29.87
C ARG A 515 1.50 -15.28 -29.35
N ARG A 516 1.48 -14.91 -28.06
CA ARG A 516 0.34 -14.26 -27.40
C ARG A 516 0.77 -12.91 -26.85
N GLY A 517 -0.19 -12.01 -26.74
CA GLY A 517 0.02 -10.72 -26.09
C GLY A 517 0.01 -10.84 -24.57
N GLY A 518 0.86 -10.07 -23.92
CA GLY A 518 0.96 -10.03 -22.45
C GLY A 518 2.01 -9.03 -21.97
N VAL A 519 2.21 -8.97 -20.68
CA VAL A 519 3.27 -8.18 -20.06
C VAL A 519 4.56 -8.99 -20.11
N PHE A 520 5.56 -8.45 -20.80
CA PHE A 520 6.89 -9.06 -20.85
C PHE A 520 7.61 -8.89 -19.51
N ARG A 521 8.19 -9.99 -19.05
CA ARG A 521 9.12 -10.03 -17.93
C ARG A 521 10.45 -10.55 -18.46
N LEU A 522 11.44 -9.68 -18.41
CA LEU A 522 12.74 -9.91 -19.00
C LEU A 522 13.78 -10.15 -17.92
N ARG A 523 14.58 -11.20 -18.09
CA ARG A 523 15.72 -11.48 -17.23
C ARG A 523 16.94 -11.83 -18.09
N ARG A 524 18.05 -11.22 -17.77
CA ARG A 524 19.31 -11.55 -18.44
C ARG A 524 19.98 -12.75 -17.76
N ALA A 525 20.50 -13.67 -18.56
CA ALA A 525 21.34 -14.78 -18.13
C ALA A 525 22.52 -14.87 -19.11
N GLY A 526 23.68 -14.30 -18.73
CA GLY A 526 24.86 -14.24 -19.61
C GLY A 526 24.58 -13.55 -20.96
N LYS A 527 24.69 -14.33 -22.07
CA LYS A 527 24.38 -13.90 -23.44
C LYS A 527 22.91 -14.09 -23.82
N LEU A 528 22.08 -14.62 -22.92
CA LEU A 528 20.68 -14.86 -23.17
C LEU A 528 19.80 -13.83 -22.50
N VAL A 529 18.65 -13.55 -23.11
CA VAL A 529 17.52 -12.86 -22.53
C VAL A 529 16.38 -13.84 -22.39
N LEU A 530 15.96 -14.09 -21.15
CA LEU A 530 14.84 -14.92 -20.81
C LEU A 530 13.57 -14.11 -20.88
N VAL A 531 12.60 -14.57 -21.63
CA VAL A 531 11.35 -13.87 -21.92
C VAL A 531 10.17 -14.68 -21.41
N ALA A 532 9.51 -14.19 -20.37
CA ALA A 532 8.20 -14.67 -19.92
C ALA A 532 7.16 -13.61 -20.35
N SER A 533 6.14 -14.02 -21.10
CA SER A 533 5.17 -13.10 -21.73
C SER A 533 3.71 -13.46 -21.43
N GLY A 534 3.46 -14.33 -20.43
CA GLY A 534 2.13 -14.92 -20.22
C GLY A 534 1.76 -16.00 -21.22
N ASP A 535 2.68 -16.37 -22.09
CA ASP A 535 2.59 -17.56 -22.94
C ASP A 535 2.83 -18.83 -22.10
N PRO A 536 2.36 -20.00 -22.55
CA PRO A 536 2.75 -21.28 -21.96
C PRO A 536 4.20 -21.68 -22.30
N ALA A 537 4.99 -20.75 -22.79
CA ALA A 537 6.38 -20.93 -23.13
C ALA A 537 7.28 -19.87 -22.50
N LEU A 538 8.34 -20.33 -21.83
CA LEU A 538 9.49 -19.50 -21.49
C LEU A 538 10.47 -19.58 -22.66
N THR A 539 10.89 -18.41 -23.17
CA THR A 539 11.75 -18.33 -24.35
C THR A 539 13.08 -17.70 -23.98
N ALA A 540 14.19 -18.30 -24.42
CA ALA A 540 15.51 -17.69 -24.36
C ALA A 540 15.90 -17.18 -25.73
N LEU A 541 16.30 -15.92 -25.78
CA LEU A 541 16.78 -15.26 -26.98
C LEU A 541 18.28 -14.96 -26.84
N ASP A 542 19.01 -15.14 -27.93
CA ASP A 542 20.36 -14.59 -28.00
C ASP A 542 20.29 -13.04 -27.93
N VAL A 543 21.08 -12.47 -27.06
CA VAL A 543 21.05 -11.03 -26.78
C VAL A 543 21.47 -10.18 -27.97
N LEU A 544 22.33 -10.72 -28.85
CA LEU A 544 22.88 -9.98 -29.98
C LEU A 544 21.99 -10.06 -31.23
N THR A 545 21.43 -11.24 -31.48
CA THR A 545 20.68 -11.52 -32.73
C THR A 545 19.17 -11.53 -32.54
N GLY A 546 18.69 -11.71 -31.32
CA GLY A 546 17.26 -11.90 -31.02
C GLY A 546 16.71 -13.25 -31.47
N GLU A 547 17.57 -14.16 -31.93
CA GLU A 547 17.17 -15.49 -32.33
C GLU A 547 16.81 -16.35 -31.13
N VAL A 548 15.84 -17.23 -31.32
CA VAL A 548 15.43 -18.15 -30.28
C VAL A 548 16.47 -19.26 -30.13
N VAL A 549 17.12 -19.30 -28.98
CA VAL A 549 18.10 -20.35 -28.64
C VAL A 549 17.36 -21.60 -28.17
N TRP A 550 16.40 -21.41 -27.27
CA TRP A 550 15.55 -22.52 -26.82
C TRP A 550 14.18 -22.02 -26.39
N ARG A 551 13.20 -22.94 -26.28
CA ARG A 551 11.89 -22.75 -25.70
C ARG A 551 11.54 -23.90 -24.79
N PHE A 552 11.14 -23.58 -23.59
CA PHE A 552 10.53 -24.50 -22.64
C PHE A 552 9.04 -24.27 -22.56
N CYS A 553 8.23 -25.30 -22.77
CA CYS A 553 6.76 -25.20 -22.75
C CYS A 553 6.18 -25.99 -21.56
N ASP A 554 5.23 -25.38 -20.87
CA ASP A 554 4.37 -26.03 -19.88
C ASP A 554 2.90 -25.85 -20.26
N ARG A 555 2.01 -26.64 -19.65
CA ARG A 555 0.55 -26.45 -19.77
C ARG A 555 0.11 -25.14 -19.10
N LEU A 556 0.84 -24.69 -18.08
CA LEU A 556 0.65 -23.47 -17.34
C LEU A 556 1.39 -22.31 -18.02
N ARG A 557 0.95 -21.07 -17.73
CA ARG A 557 1.54 -19.86 -18.32
C ARG A 557 2.70 -19.34 -17.47
N PHE A 558 3.72 -18.84 -18.12
CA PHE A 558 4.83 -18.15 -17.46
C PHE A 558 4.47 -16.66 -17.30
N ALA A 559 3.88 -16.30 -16.16
CA ALA A 559 3.47 -14.94 -15.83
C ALA A 559 4.33 -14.28 -14.75
N SER A 560 5.25 -15.02 -14.15
CA SER A 560 6.15 -14.55 -13.08
C SER A 560 7.54 -14.20 -13.60
N HIS A 561 8.27 -13.43 -12.81
CA HIS A 561 9.69 -13.24 -13.06
C HIS A 561 10.45 -14.55 -12.86
N VAL A 562 11.46 -14.76 -13.67
CA VAL A 562 12.38 -15.88 -13.54
C VAL A 562 13.62 -15.46 -12.74
N ALA A 563 14.21 -16.39 -12.02
CA ALA A 563 15.50 -16.20 -11.38
C ALA A 563 16.56 -17.05 -12.08
N ALA A 564 17.70 -16.46 -12.35
CA ALA A 564 18.81 -17.16 -12.98
C ALA A 564 20.13 -16.72 -12.38
N ASP A 565 21.02 -17.65 -12.20
CA ASP A 565 22.45 -17.43 -11.95
C ASP A 565 23.29 -18.12 -13.05
N HIS A 566 24.57 -18.41 -12.78
CA HIS A 566 25.49 -18.94 -13.79
C HIS A 566 25.20 -20.38 -14.22
N ASP A 567 24.56 -21.20 -13.38
CA ASP A 567 24.35 -22.62 -13.58
C ASP A 567 22.91 -23.11 -13.41
N ALA A 568 22.01 -22.26 -13.01
CA ALA A 568 20.62 -22.60 -12.74
C ALA A 568 19.64 -21.52 -13.19
N LEU A 569 18.50 -21.97 -13.66
CA LEU A 569 17.35 -21.14 -13.98
C LEU A 569 16.11 -21.69 -13.26
N PHE A 570 15.46 -20.86 -12.48
CA PHE A 570 14.22 -21.18 -11.80
C PHE A 570 13.08 -20.34 -12.37
N ALA A 571 12.03 -21.04 -12.78
CA ALA A 571 10.85 -20.42 -13.38
C ALA A 571 9.57 -20.95 -12.74
N ILE A 572 8.61 -20.06 -12.50
CA ILE A 572 7.30 -20.43 -11.98
C ILE A 572 6.30 -20.34 -13.12
N ALA A 573 5.61 -21.44 -13.38
CA ALA A 573 4.47 -21.54 -14.27
C ALA A 573 3.17 -21.57 -13.47
N GLY A 574 2.12 -20.89 -13.91
CA GLY A 574 0.85 -20.75 -13.20
C GLY A 574 0.82 -19.55 -12.23
N GLY A 575 -0.02 -19.59 -11.22
CA GLY A 575 -0.03 -18.62 -10.10
C GLY A 575 -0.59 -17.23 -10.39
N GLY A 576 -1.28 -16.98 -11.49
CA GLY A 576 -1.96 -15.71 -11.75
C GLY A 576 -3.25 -15.58 -10.92
N ALA A 577 -3.45 -14.45 -10.25
CA ALA A 577 -4.63 -14.16 -9.41
C ALA A 577 -5.99 -14.27 -10.14
N LEU A 578 -5.98 -14.41 -11.46
CA LEU A 578 -7.18 -14.52 -12.31
C LEU A 578 -7.43 -15.95 -12.82
N VAL A 579 -6.59 -16.92 -12.47
CA VAL A 579 -6.72 -18.31 -12.96
C VAL A 579 -7.24 -19.19 -11.83
N GLY A 580 -8.55 -19.22 -11.66
CA GLY A 580 -9.19 -20.24 -10.85
C GLY A 580 -8.83 -21.64 -11.38
N ARG A 581 -8.43 -22.56 -10.49
CA ARG A 581 -8.21 -23.98 -10.70
C ARG A 581 -7.03 -24.42 -11.59
N GLY A 582 -5.99 -23.63 -11.76
CA GLY A 582 -4.73 -24.07 -12.34
C GLY A 582 -3.65 -24.12 -11.27
N GLY A 583 -3.01 -25.25 -11.07
CA GLY A 583 -1.90 -25.39 -10.14
C GLY A 583 -0.74 -24.43 -10.46
N THR A 584 0.19 -24.33 -9.55
CA THR A 584 1.44 -23.58 -9.73
C THR A 584 2.59 -24.56 -9.70
N ARG A 585 3.54 -24.39 -10.59
CA ARG A 585 4.70 -25.28 -10.71
C ARG A 585 6.00 -24.51 -10.73
N LEU A 586 6.96 -24.95 -9.93
CA LEU A 586 8.33 -24.47 -9.95
C LEU A 586 9.17 -25.42 -10.81
N HIS A 587 9.91 -24.86 -11.76
CA HIS A 587 10.85 -25.58 -12.63
C HIS A 587 12.27 -25.16 -12.35
N HIS A 588 13.17 -26.10 -12.30
CA HIS A 588 14.62 -25.90 -12.40
C HIS A 588 15.06 -26.30 -13.81
N LEU A 589 15.57 -25.37 -14.56
CA LEU A 589 16.00 -25.55 -15.93
C LEU A 589 17.51 -25.30 -16.03
N ASP A 590 18.11 -25.95 -16.99
CA ASP A 590 19.44 -25.58 -17.47
C ASP A 590 19.30 -24.22 -18.22
N PRO A 591 20.04 -23.18 -17.84
CA PRO A 591 19.87 -21.86 -18.45
C PRO A 591 20.31 -21.78 -19.92
N TRP A 592 21.15 -22.75 -20.37
CA TRP A 592 21.73 -22.72 -21.71
C TRP A 592 20.96 -23.60 -22.73
N SER A 593 20.38 -24.70 -22.26
CA SER A 593 19.62 -25.63 -23.12
C SER A 593 18.11 -25.55 -22.91
N GLY A 594 17.64 -25.02 -21.78
CA GLY A 594 16.23 -25.06 -21.39
C GLY A 594 15.75 -26.44 -20.93
N GLU A 595 16.65 -27.42 -20.77
CA GLU A 595 16.30 -28.76 -20.30
C GLU A 595 15.87 -28.72 -18.81
N VAL A 596 14.82 -29.49 -18.51
CA VAL A 596 14.30 -29.60 -17.14
C VAL A 596 15.21 -30.51 -16.32
N ARG A 597 15.77 -29.99 -15.25
CA ARG A 597 16.49 -30.77 -14.24
C ARG A 597 15.54 -31.41 -13.24
N TRP A 598 14.56 -30.63 -12.79
CA TRP A 598 13.44 -31.08 -11.97
C TRP A 598 12.26 -30.11 -12.03
N SER A 599 11.09 -30.58 -11.61
CA SER A 599 9.87 -29.76 -11.49
C SER A 599 9.06 -30.22 -10.28
N VAL A 600 8.47 -29.24 -9.55
CA VAL A 600 7.65 -29.49 -8.36
C VAL A 600 6.35 -28.70 -8.45
N ASP A 601 5.24 -29.39 -8.20
CA ASP A 601 3.94 -28.73 -8.06
C ASP A 601 3.83 -28.07 -6.68
N LEU A 602 3.48 -26.78 -6.67
CA LEU A 602 3.18 -26.06 -5.45
C LEU A 602 1.72 -26.29 -5.08
N ALA A 603 1.39 -26.22 -3.79
CA ALA A 603 0.01 -26.42 -3.34
C ALA A 603 -0.97 -25.44 -4.03
N GLU A 604 -2.19 -25.89 -4.32
CA GLU A 604 -3.18 -25.13 -5.11
C GLU A 604 -3.54 -23.75 -4.55
N HIS A 605 -3.42 -23.57 -3.23
CA HIS A 605 -3.71 -22.32 -2.55
C HIS A 605 -2.52 -21.35 -2.47
N VAL A 606 -1.36 -21.72 -3.04
CA VAL A 606 -0.12 -20.96 -2.98
C VAL A 606 -0.02 -20.01 -4.16
N ILE A 607 0.02 -18.72 -3.88
CA ILE A 607 0.23 -17.67 -4.89
C ILE A 607 1.68 -17.17 -4.74
N PRO A 608 2.59 -17.49 -5.68
CA PRO A 608 3.95 -17.00 -5.62
C PRO A 608 4.02 -15.48 -5.73
N VAL A 609 4.95 -14.89 -5.00
CA VAL A 609 5.22 -13.45 -4.99
C VAL A 609 6.64 -13.19 -5.47
N GLY A 610 6.77 -12.52 -6.60
CA GLY A 610 8.08 -12.20 -7.16
C GLY A 610 8.76 -13.37 -7.86
N ALA A 611 10.08 -13.26 -8.04
CA ALA A 611 10.92 -14.31 -8.58
C ALA A 611 11.37 -15.28 -7.47
N PRO A 612 11.68 -16.53 -7.78
CA PRO A 612 12.36 -17.43 -6.85
C PRO A 612 13.65 -16.80 -6.31
N LEU A 613 13.94 -17.02 -5.04
CA LEU A 613 15.15 -16.55 -4.38
C LEU A 613 16.20 -17.69 -4.39
N ILE A 614 17.32 -17.44 -5.06
CA ILE A 614 18.36 -18.44 -5.23
C ILE A 614 19.38 -18.33 -4.09
N GLY A 615 19.48 -19.37 -3.29
CA GLY A 615 20.55 -19.57 -2.31
C GLY A 615 21.61 -20.55 -2.81
N PRO A 616 22.69 -20.79 -2.04
CA PRO A 616 23.73 -21.73 -2.41
C PRO A 616 23.19 -23.17 -2.58
N GLU A 617 22.44 -23.66 -1.61
CA GLU A 617 21.92 -25.02 -1.54
C GLU A 617 20.38 -25.09 -1.67
N THR A 618 19.71 -23.95 -1.67
CA THR A 618 18.25 -23.87 -1.66
C THR A 618 17.73 -22.88 -2.68
N VAL A 619 16.53 -23.15 -3.15
CA VAL A 619 15.69 -22.15 -3.83
C VAL A 619 14.45 -21.91 -2.98
N VAL A 620 14.15 -20.66 -2.71
CA VAL A 620 13.01 -20.28 -1.87
C VAL A 620 11.97 -19.54 -2.69
N VAL A 621 10.73 -19.98 -2.61
CA VAL A 621 9.58 -19.31 -3.20
C VAL A 621 8.84 -18.56 -2.10
N ALA A 622 8.74 -17.26 -2.25
CA ALA A 622 7.86 -16.47 -1.42
C ALA A 622 6.42 -16.59 -1.90
N THR A 623 5.50 -16.82 -0.99
CA THR A 623 4.09 -17.08 -1.30
C THR A 623 3.18 -16.15 -0.54
N HIS A 624 2.04 -15.83 -1.12
CA HIS A 624 1.00 -15.07 -0.45
C HIS A 624 -0.25 -15.91 -0.30
N GLY A 625 -0.80 -15.95 0.89
CA GLY A 625 -2.01 -16.70 1.21
C GLY A 625 -2.93 -15.91 2.16
N ARG A 626 -4.02 -16.53 2.58
CA ARG A 626 -4.96 -15.92 3.54
C ARG A 626 -4.32 -15.51 4.87
N ARG A 627 -3.19 -16.12 5.22
CA ARG A 627 -2.44 -15.87 6.46
C ARG A 627 -1.26 -14.90 6.30
N GLY A 628 -1.13 -14.24 5.15
CA GLY A 628 -0.01 -13.34 4.84
C GLY A 628 1.03 -13.96 3.93
N THR A 629 2.30 -13.61 4.13
CA THR A 629 3.42 -14.11 3.34
C THR A 629 4.08 -15.30 4.01
N GLY A 630 4.24 -16.37 3.25
CA GLY A 630 5.01 -17.56 3.61
C GLY A 630 6.22 -17.77 2.73
N LEU A 631 7.10 -18.66 3.15
CA LEU A 631 8.26 -19.12 2.40
C LEU A 631 8.20 -20.64 2.24
N VAL A 632 8.49 -21.12 1.04
CA VAL A 632 8.63 -22.54 0.75
C VAL A 632 10.04 -22.76 0.18
N GLY A 633 10.85 -23.52 0.88
CA GLY A 633 12.23 -23.80 0.52
C GLY A 633 12.39 -25.21 -0.08
N PHE A 634 13.10 -25.30 -1.18
CA PHE A 634 13.39 -26.53 -1.86
C PHE A 634 14.90 -26.74 -1.97
N ASP A 635 15.34 -27.99 -1.94
CA ASP A 635 16.71 -28.35 -2.27
C ASP A 635 17.01 -27.96 -3.72
N ARG A 636 18.06 -27.15 -3.91
CA ARG A 636 18.38 -26.59 -5.22
C ARG A 636 18.67 -27.65 -6.27
N ARG A 637 19.30 -28.76 -5.88
CA ARG A 637 19.76 -29.82 -6.80
C ARG A 637 18.67 -30.84 -7.11
N THR A 638 17.85 -31.19 -6.11
CA THR A 638 16.87 -32.28 -6.21
C THR A 638 15.43 -31.85 -6.34
N GLY A 639 15.10 -30.61 -5.92
CA GLY A 639 13.73 -30.13 -5.83
C GLY A 639 12.97 -30.66 -4.60
N ALA A 640 13.62 -31.39 -3.71
CA ALA A 640 12.98 -31.89 -2.49
C ALA A 640 12.58 -30.73 -1.57
N LEU A 641 11.38 -30.79 -1.00
CA LEU A 641 10.92 -29.80 -0.02
C LEU A 641 11.81 -29.86 1.23
N ARG A 642 12.38 -28.75 1.61
CA ARG A 642 13.17 -28.58 2.84
C ARG A 642 12.35 -28.00 3.97
N PHE A 643 11.58 -26.96 3.70
CA PHE A 643 10.74 -26.31 4.70
C PHE A 643 9.56 -25.57 4.07
N GLU A 644 8.52 -25.36 4.89
CA GLU A 644 7.41 -24.46 4.61
C GLU A 644 7.10 -23.68 5.89
N GLN A 645 7.09 -22.34 5.81
CA GLN A 645 6.91 -21.49 6.97
C GLN A 645 6.05 -20.26 6.64
N ALA A 646 5.04 -19.99 7.47
CA ALA A 646 4.37 -18.70 7.49
C ALA A 646 5.25 -17.67 8.22
N VAL A 647 5.51 -16.51 7.61
CA VAL A 647 6.50 -15.56 8.10
C VAL A 647 5.88 -14.27 8.60
N THR A 648 5.03 -13.63 7.79
CA THR A 648 4.36 -12.37 8.14
C THR A 648 2.87 -12.47 7.89
N SER A 649 2.11 -11.65 8.62
CA SER A 649 0.65 -11.56 8.45
C SER A 649 0.22 -10.67 7.28
N SER A 650 1.16 -9.98 6.64
CA SER A 650 0.91 -9.07 5.53
C SER A 650 1.64 -9.49 4.27
N THR A 651 1.36 -8.81 3.17
CA THR A 651 2.19 -8.88 1.98
C THR A 651 3.59 -8.38 2.28
N ALA A 652 4.60 -9.01 1.69
CA ALA A 652 5.99 -8.67 1.93
C ALA A 652 6.82 -8.66 0.65
N SER A 653 7.89 -7.86 0.64
CA SER A 653 9.00 -8.03 -0.29
C SER A 653 10.06 -8.95 0.33
N CYS A 654 10.70 -9.75 -0.49
CA CYS A 654 11.68 -10.74 -0.04
C CYS A 654 13.01 -10.56 -0.78
N LEU A 655 14.11 -10.68 -0.05
CA LEU A 655 15.46 -10.56 -0.58
C LEU A 655 16.34 -11.67 0.01
N MET A 656 17.15 -12.35 -0.82
CA MET A 656 18.15 -13.30 -0.37
C MET A 656 19.48 -12.60 -0.14
N VAL A 657 20.04 -12.75 1.06
CA VAL A 657 21.36 -12.21 1.44
C VAL A 657 22.10 -13.24 2.29
N ASP A 658 23.22 -13.74 1.81
CA ASP A 658 24.11 -14.66 2.53
C ASP A 658 23.36 -15.82 3.23
N GLY A 659 22.51 -16.53 2.52
CA GLY A 659 21.73 -17.64 3.08
C GLY A 659 20.65 -17.21 4.08
N THR A 660 20.34 -15.92 4.16
CA THR A 660 19.18 -15.38 4.89
C THR A 660 18.16 -14.84 3.91
N VAL A 661 16.93 -15.28 4.01
CA VAL A 661 15.79 -14.64 3.36
C VAL A 661 15.29 -13.54 4.26
N VAL A 662 15.45 -12.31 3.84
CA VAL A 662 14.91 -11.16 4.55
C VAL A 662 13.53 -10.85 4.01
N VAL A 663 12.54 -10.91 4.86
CA VAL A 663 11.12 -10.66 4.55
C VAL A 663 10.72 -9.34 5.17
N ASN A 664 10.41 -8.35 4.33
CA ASN A 664 9.96 -7.03 4.74
C ASN A 664 8.45 -6.91 4.53
N GLY A 665 7.69 -7.07 5.59
CA GLY A 665 6.22 -7.03 5.59
C GLY A 665 5.68 -5.60 5.66
N GLU A 666 4.60 -5.37 4.96
CA GLU A 666 3.91 -4.06 4.92
C GLU A 666 3.38 -3.62 6.30
N SER A 667 3.10 -4.57 7.18
CA SER A 667 2.68 -4.32 8.57
C SER A 667 3.81 -3.89 9.52
N GLY A 668 5.04 -3.70 9.01
CA GLY A 668 6.20 -3.31 9.80
C GLY A 668 7.03 -4.48 10.31
N GLU A 669 6.70 -5.71 9.94
CA GLU A 669 7.49 -6.87 10.31
C GLU A 669 8.71 -7.01 9.40
N LEU A 670 9.89 -7.09 9.99
CA LEU A 670 11.12 -7.49 9.32
C LEU A 670 11.57 -8.82 9.91
N VAL A 671 11.62 -9.85 9.09
CA VAL A 671 11.97 -11.20 9.53
C VAL A 671 13.13 -11.73 8.71
N GLY A 672 14.18 -12.17 9.38
CA GLY A 672 15.27 -12.92 8.75
C GLY A 672 15.05 -14.42 8.97
N VAL A 673 14.98 -15.16 7.88
CA VAL A 673 14.76 -16.61 7.86
C VAL A 673 15.95 -17.30 7.23
N SER A 674 16.45 -18.36 7.85
CA SER A 674 17.48 -19.20 7.26
C SER A 674 16.98 -19.84 5.99
N ALA A 675 17.72 -19.68 4.89
CA ALA A 675 17.36 -20.28 3.62
C ALA A 675 17.53 -21.81 3.62
N ASP A 676 18.31 -22.36 4.55
CA ASP A 676 18.65 -23.80 4.56
C ASP A 676 17.56 -24.64 5.21
N ASP A 677 16.96 -24.15 6.29
CA ASP A 677 16.03 -24.92 7.13
C ASP A 677 14.75 -24.17 7.51
N GLY A 678 14.59 -22.92 7.07
CA GLY A 678 13.44 -22.11 7.37
C GLY A 678 13.39 -21.51 8.78
N THR A 679 14.41 -21.74 9.62
CA THR A 679 14.40 -21.21 11.00
C THR A 679 14.48 -19.69 11.03
N THR A 680 13.68 -19.06 11.91
CA THR A 680 13.73 -17.61 12.09
C THR A 680 15.00 -17.21 12.83
N ARG A 681 15.86 -16.44 12.17
CA ARG A 681 17.11 -15.90 12.76
C ARG A 681 16.85 -14.66 13.60
N TYR A 682 15.96 -13.80 13.14
CA TYR A 682 15.55 -12.58 13.86
C TYR A 682 14.18 -12.11 13.42
N ARG A 683 13.51 -11.32 14.28
CA ARG A 683 12.25 -10.66 14.00
C ARG A 683 12.24 -9.28 14.63
N HIS A 684 11.91 -8.27 13.85
CA HIS A 684 11.66 -6.91 14.31
C HIS A 684 10.25 -6.49 13.93
N VAL A 685 9.67 -5.59 14.71
CA VAL A 685 8.40 -4.96 14.40
C VAL A 685 8.62 -3.44 14.45
N PHE A 686 8.63 -2.84 13.29
CA PHE A 686 8.75 -1.40 13.12
C PHE A 686 7.35 -0.77 12.92
N ALA A 687 7.28 0.56 12.86
CA ALA A 687 6.09 1.21 12.35
C ALA A 687 5.93 0.87 10.86
N GLY A 688 4.83 0.21 10.50
CA GLY A 688 4.59 -0.26 9.14
C GLY A 688 4.40 0.88 8.15
N THR A 689 4.59 0.56 6.89
CA THR A 689 4.14 1.39 5.78
C THR A 689 2.71 1.03 5.46
N GLU A 690 2.00 1.94 4.83
CA GLU A 690 0.76 1.64 4.14
C GLU A 690 1.10 0.88 2.88
N GLY A 691 1.14 -0.42 2.95
CA GLY A 691 1.50 -1.24 1.82
C GLY A 691 0.64 -0.93 0.61
N ASP A 692 1.28 -0.35 -0.38
CA ASP A 692 0.66 -0.13 -1.66
C ASP A 692 1.06 -1.26 -2.60
N ARG A 693 0.11 -2.08 -2.95
CA ARG A 693 0.32 -3.30 -3.72
C ARG A 693 1.15 -3.16 -5.01
N PRO A 694 1.11 -2.09 -5.80
CA PRO A 694 2.02 -1.96 -6.93
C PRO A 694 3.43 -1.51 -6.55
N ARG A 695 3.66 -0.99 -5.35
CA ARG A 695 4.89 -0.28 -4.96
C ARG A 695 5.49 -0.81 -3.67
N ARG A 696 5.57 -2.11 -3.55
CA ARG A 696 6.35 -2.70 -2.46
C ARG A 696 7.77 -2.20 -2.58
N LEU A 697 8.22 -1.45 -1.59
CA LEU A 697 9.60 -1.06 -1.52
C LEU A 697 10.42 -2.25 -1.04
N GLU A 698 11.34 -2.66 -1.89
CA GLU A 698 12.31 -3.67 -1.51
C GLU A 698 13.38 -3.04 -0.63
N PRO A 699 13.84 -3.74 0.40
CA PRO A 699 15.04 -3.35 1.14
C PRO A 699 16.24 -3.23 0.19
N VAL A 700 17.08 -2.25 0.44
CA VAL A 700 18.28 -2.01 -0.37
C VAL A 700 19.51 -2.44 0.39
N LEU A 701 20.27 -3.39 -0.14
CA LEU A 701 21.56 -3.81 0.43
C LEU A 701 22.69 -2.96 -0.16
N ARG A 702 23.45 -2.29 0.72
CA ARG A 702 24.64 -1.51 0.36
C ARG A 702 25.73 -1.65 1.43
N SER A 703 26.97 -1.87 1.01
CA SER A 703 28.12 -1.95 1.90
C SER A 703 27.91 -2.84 3.13
N GLY A 704 27.20 -3.96 2.97
CA GLY A 704 26.89 -4.90 4.05
C GLY A 704 25.76 -4.48 4.99
N ALA A 705 25.13 -3.33 4.77
CA ALA A 705 23.99 -2.86 5.53
C ALA A 705 22.71 -2.91 4.68
N LEU A 706 21.62 -3.33 5.30
CA LEU A 706 20.31 -3.41 4.69
C LEU A 706 19.46 -2.22 5.11
N PHE A 707 19.08 -1.40 4.15
CA PHE A 707 18.19 -0.25 4.33
C PHE A 707 16.76 -0.72 4.13
N VAL A 708 16.00 -0.72 5.21
CA VAL A 708 14.64 -1.28 5.28
C VAL A 708 13.62 -0.15 5.28
N PRO A 709 12.87 0.04 4.18
CA PRO A 709 11.83 1.04 4.10
C PRO A 709 10.58 0.55 4.84
N GLN A 710 10.22 1.30 5.87
CA GLN A 710 8.95 1.20 6.59
C GLN A 710 8.37 2.61 6.71
N SER A 711 7.56 2.95 7.69
CA SER A 711 7.17 4.35 7.93
C SER A 711 8.40 5.26 8.14
N GLU A 712 9.52 4.65 8.46
CA GLU A 712 10.86 5.23 8.56
C GLU A 712 11.85 4.27 7.90
N VAL A 713 13.03 4.74 7.52
CA VAL A 713 14.08 3.86 7.02
C VAL A 713 14.95 3.39 8.17
N HIS A 714 14.94 2.10 8.43
CA HIS A 714 15.83 1.44 9.39
C HIS A 714 17.01 0.82 8.66
N VAL A 715 18.19 0.84 9.29
CA VAL A 715 19.37 0.19 8.75
C VAL A 715 19.73 -1.00 9.64
N VAL A 716 19.80 -2.17 9.03
CA VAL A 716 19.89 -3.45 9.74
C VAL A 716 21.01 -4.29 9.15
N ARG A 717 21.72 -5.04 10.00
CA ARG A 717 22.64 -6.07 9.52
C ARG A 717 21.82 -7.28 9.05
N PRO A 718 21.95 -7.72 7.79
CA PRO A 718 21.07 -8.77 7.25
C PRO A 718 21.26 -10.14 7.88
N ARG A 719 22.46 -10.44 8.41
CA ARG A 719 22.80 -11.74 8.96
C ARG A 719 22.11 -12.06 10.30
N ASP A 720 22.03 -11.07 11.19
CA ASP A 720 21.58 -11.24 12.58
C ASP A 720 20.50 -10.23 13.02
N GLY A 721 20.08 -9.36 12.13
CA GLY A 721 19.06 -8.36 12.41
C GLY A 721 19.53 -7.20 13.30
N THR A 722 20.80 -7.08 13.63
CA THR A 722 21.29 -5.98 14.46
C THR A 722 20.93 -4.62 13.84
N ILE A 723 20.25 -3.77 14.58
CA ILE A 723 19.91 -2.41 14.12
C ILE A 723 21.17 -1.55 14.15
N LEU A 724 21.62 -1.12 12.98
CA LEU A 724 22.80 -0.29 12.79
C LEU A 724 22.50 1.19 12.88
N GLY A 725 21.28 1.59 12.48
CA GLY A 725 20.87 2.98 12.48
C GLY A 725 19.42 3.19 12.03
N LYS A 726 19.02 4.45 12.03
CA LYS A 726 17.69 4.89 11.61
C LYS A 726 17.82 6.27 10.97
N LEU A 727 17.10 6.52 9.86
CA LEU A 727 17.01 7.86 9.26
C LEU A 727 16.15 8.77 10.14
N PRO A 728 16.63 9.97 10.46
CA PRO A 728 15.84 11.01 11.11
C PRO A 728 15.00 11.74 10.03
N SER A 729 14.05 11.06 9.44
CA SER A 729 13.25 11.60 8.32
C SER A 729 11.78 11.67 8.68
N ASP A 730 11.16 12.80 8.31
CA ASP A 730 9.70 12.96 8.34
C ASP A 730 9.04 12.46 7.04
N ILE A 731 9.83 12.10 6.03
CA ILE A 731 9.35 11.57 4.77
C ILE A 731 9.03 10.09 4.94
N ILE A 732 7.80 9.68 4.67
CA ILE A 732 7.45 8.27 4.55
C ILE A 732 7.95 7.80 3.19
N PRO A 733 8.87 6.82 3.12
CA PRO A 733 9.48 6.45 1.85
C PRO A 733 8.48 5.73 0.94
N ASP A 734 8.13 6.35 -0.18
CA ASP A 734 7.52 5.70 -1.35
C ASP A 734 8.57 5.38 -2.41
N LEU A 735 9.75 5.95 -2.28
CA LEU A 735 10.96 5.62 -3.04
C LEU A 735 12.15 5.63 -2.09
N LEU A 736 12.97 4.61 -2.17
CA LEU A 736 14.25 4.50 -1.47
C LEU A 736 15.36 4.25 -2.49
N ARG A 737 16.41 5.06 -2.44
CA ARG A 737 17.65 4.84 -3.18
C ARG A 737 18.83 5.04 -2.25
N VAL A 738 19.85 4.25 -2.43
CA VAL A 738 21.08 4.31 -1.62
C VAL A 738 22.25 4.27 -2.60
N ASP A 739 23.14 5.24 -2.51
CA ASP A 739 24.33 5.30 -3.37
C ASP A 739 25.48 4.41 -2.82
N GLU A 740 26.62 4.44 -3.51
CA GLU A 740 27.80 3.66 -3.13
C GLU A 740 28.45 4.12 -1.80
N ARG A 741 28.18 5.34 -1.37
CA ARG A 741 28.64 5.92 -0.10
C ARG A 741 27.65 5.68 1.04
N CYS A 742 26.54 4.98 0.78
CA CYS A 742 25.41 4.80 1.68
C CYS A 742 24.66 6.11 2.00
N ASP A 743 24.80 7.14 1.18
CA ASP A 743 23.89 8.27 1.23
C ASP A 743 22.51 7.83 0.76
N VAL A 744 21.49 8.26 1.49
CA VAL A 744 20.13 7.78 1.33
C VAL A 744 19.27 8.86 0.73
N TYR A 745 18.56 8.51 -0.33
CA TYR A 745 17.60 9.37 -1.00
C TYR A 745 16.22 8.75 -0.82
N VAL A 746 15.31 9.53 -0.26
CA VAL A 746 13.91 9.14 -0.07
C VAL A 746 13.00 10.12 -0.76
N ALA A 747 11.94 9.61 -1.33
CA ALA A 747 10.89 10.45 -1.88
C ALA A 747 9.54 9.91 -1.46
N GLU A 748 8.60 10.83 -1.27
CA GLU A 748 7.21 10.55 -0.94
C GLU A 748 6.32 10.96 -2.12
N GLU A 749 5.25 10.24 -2.33
CA GLU A 749 4.24 10.51 -3.37
C GLU A 749 3.64 11.92 -3.27
N SER A 750 3.65 12.52 -2.07
CA SER A 750 3.26 13.91 -1.83
C SER A 750 4.19 14.95 -2.47
N GLY A 751 5.36 14.52 -3.00
CA GLY A 751 6.35 15.40 -3.61
C GLY A 751 7.53 15.77 -2.73
N HIS A 752 7.60 15.29 -1.49
CA HIS A 752 8.77 15.52 -0.64
C HIS A 752 9.91 14.61 -1.06
N VAL A 753 11.08 15.18 -1.25
CA VAL A 753 12.31 14.48 -1.59
C VAL A 753 13.39 14.89 -0.61
N GLY A 754 14.11 13.94 -0.05
CA GLY A 754 15.19 14.21 0.90
C GLY A 754 16.44 13.39 0.62
N ALA A 755 17.62 13.98 0.87
CA ALA A 755 18.88 13.29 0.88
C ALA A 755 19.51 13.33 2.27
N TYR A 756 20.06 12.21 2.69
CA TYR A 756 20.63 11.99 4.00
C TYR A 756 22.01 11.39 3.87
N GLU A 757 22.96 11.99 4.57
CA GLU A 757 24.34 11.53 4.63
C GLU A 757 24.55 10.52 5.76
N ALA A 758 25.21 9.41 5.42
CA ALA A 758 25.65 8.43 6.41
C ALA A 758 27.02 8.83 7.01
N GLY A 759 27.08 8.98 8.31
CA GLY A 759 28.32 9.22 9.05
C GLY A 759 28.62 8.10 10.05
N PRO A 760 29.90 7.80 10.33
CA PRO A 760 30.26 6.90 11.43
C PRO A 760 29.87 7.53 12.77
N ARG A 761 29.27 6.73 13.64
CA ARG A 761 29.05 7.15 15.04
C ARG A 761 30.43 7.16 15.73
N LEU A 762 31.01 8.34 15.91
CA LEU A 762 32.17 8.47 16.77
C LEU A 762 31.77 8.04 18.19
N THR A 763 32.14 6.84 18.58
CA THR A 763 32.12 6.46 19.99
C THR A 763 33.31 7.19 20.61
N LEU A 764 33.04 8.26 21.35
CA LEU A 764 34.04 8.80 22.31
C LEU A 764 34.37 7.65 23.26
N VAL A 765 35.46 6.95 23.00
CA VAL A 765 36.12 6.16 24.02
C VAL A 765 36.66 7.22 24.97
N SER A 766 35.96 7.46 26.10
CA SER A 766 36.54 8.18 27.20
C SER A 766 37.77 7.37 27.64
N ALA A 767 38.92 7.82 27.21
CA ALA A 767 40.17 7.40 27.84
C ALA A 767 40.10 7.88 29.29
N ILE A 768 39.92 6.93 30.23
CA ILE A 768 40.22 7.08 31.64
C ILE A 768 41.65 6.65 31.81
#